data_9b789e1c9174df1f2de805b87fe347ea
#
_entry.id   9b789e1c9174df1f2de805b87fe347ea
#
_cell.length_a   1.000
_cell.length_b   1.000
_cell.length_c   1.000
_cell.angle_alpha   90.00
_cell.angle_beta   90.00
_cell.angle_gamma   90.00
#
_symmetry.space_group_name_H-M   'P 1'
#
loop_
_entity.id
_entity.type
_entity.pdbx_description
1 polymer ?
#
loop_
_entity_poly.entity_id
_entity_poly.type
_entity_poly.pdbx_seq_one_letter_code
_entity_poly.pdbx_strand_id
1 'polypeptide(L)'
;MTGYDQIVIPSLQRDYVQGNRCDKISPFIDYLLEGLEGKDGIDLNYMYGTILKNDDGTTSFVPIDGQQRMTTLWLLRLYLTARANVQQPGTHRPMVQRLEYRTREYAREFCRALSEHVDAIVTPELKLVDFTQQPWSIEAWRHDVTVQGCMATLQIIDEKIGSRSTSELLEQFDEKIRFSLQTLDDDINDDIYIKMNGRGIHLTEFENMKAWLDQQVEREYASNPDDLDFIRRWQRCMDNEWADMVWQNRHVRKDDDENPIDNLMLRLLYTLVYLYWVQHQDVLTQAIDEGGDDLKSELRHELGIESNDDLVSHALSHLIRRDKFWLSEYLLEQLPIFSHESLRFIADSLDCLCSRWKQLNGLDLYFWKESETTRFFQMFLDEALESIPYGKLALCHAVLAYPGSKAKEPFEEWMYRMRNLIVNQDVNRGNLLNIIDSVSKIGDYLKEAGFRQIFDDSETYPIEHFYQQQLAEEKLKSQVLDEELQRFMRKLENHPFFVGQIKFLFDFCGEKIDDKDLFKGYGRVMARLFNADGFSDYEHWRLRRALLAQSTSYGFGYDWSSNWNFLKSRADKRTFISDSKEHGGQPHNASLKAIVDSCWKTWGEGISSVSAKDLNELFDALAQPLSTVDDWRRYFARKEVWEYIQKEQNIRKENNQKIFLLRGIRMSGAHVDLRTYVLFLDWMARFSNRNISAWTFWLYEDEDSCIAIERKWCNKENGQEIKTVIDVWHNVNTENSFVLSIFVRDNREKTCELIGPVEGLPPMEYREENGRYWTTGSYTPEELTPWVEKSIELINRAFESRYSPVESTPDQ
;
A
#
# COMPACT_ATOMS: atom_id res chain seq x y z
N MET A 1 -26.00 -46.74 4.67
CA MET A 1 -26.56 -45.55 5.31
C MET A 1 -27.76 -45.86 6.23
N THR A 2 -27.94 -47.09 6.65
CA THR A 2 -28.98 -47.49 7.60
C THR A 2 -28.42 -47.39 9.02
N GLY A 3 -29.02 -46.57 9.88
CA GLY A 3 -28.59 -46.49 11.29
C GLY A 3 -28.51 -45.06 11.85
N TYR A 4 -28.69 -44.04 11.00
CA TYR A 4 -28.73 -42.64 11.43
C TYR A 4 -29.91 -41.92 10.80
N ASP A 5 -30.44 -40.94 11.47
CA ASP A 5 -31.59 -40.15 11.01
C ASP A 5 -31.13 -39.01 10.09
N GLN A 6 -29.95 -38.50 10.31
CA GLN A 6 -29.37 -37.43 9.49
C GLN A 6 -27.83 -37.50 9.39
N ILE A 7 -27.30 -36.82 8.38
CA ILE A 7 -25.88 -36.61 8.17
C ILE A 7 -25.63 -35.13 8.31
N VAL A 8 -24.69 -34.75 9.19
CA VAL A 8 -24.36 -33.36 9.46
C VAL A 8 -22.90 -33.08 9.08
N ILE A 9 -22.71 -32.26 8.07
CA ILE A 9 -21.37 -31.77 7.69
C ILE A 9 -21.06 -30.58 8.56
N PRO A 10 -20.05 -30.65 9.47
CA PRO A 10 -19.75 -29.59 10.43
C PRO A 10 -19.10 -28.38 9.81
N SER A 11 -19.07 -27.26 10.55
CA SER A 11 -18.53 -25.97 10.06
C SER A 11 -17.06 -25.98 9.67
N LEU A 12 -16.26 -26.88 10.27
CA LEU A 12 -14.85 -27.09 9.93
C LEU A 12 -14.60 -27.86 8.63
N GLN A 13 -15.63 -28.35 7.97
CA GLN A 13 -15.51 -29.09 6.70
C GLN A 13 -15.62 -28.14 5.50
N ARG A 14 -15.04 -28.61 4.39
CA ARG A 14 -15.04 -27.87 3.12
C ARG A 14 -16.38 -27.87 2.44
N ASP A 15 -16.54 -26.92 1.54
CA ASP A 15 -17.61 -26.92 0.55
C ASP A 15 -17.60 -28.22 -0.29
N TYR A 16 -18.75 -28.57 -0.84
CA TYR A 16 -18.82 -29.64 -1.81
C TYR A 16 -18.26 -29.20 -3.16
N VAL A 17 -16.94 -29.22 -3.28
CA VAL A 17 -16.22 -28.77 -4.48
C VAL A 17 -16.01 -29.89 -5.51
N GLN A 18 -16.15 -31.15 -5.12
CA GLN A 18 -15.95 -32.28 -6.02
C GLN A 18 -16.96 -32.24 -7.19
N GLY A 19 -18.18 -31.79 -6.94
CA GLY A 19 -19.20 -31.65 -7.97
C GLY A 19 -18.85 -30.64 -9.07
N ASN A 20 -18.06 -29.61 -8.75
CA ASN A 20 -17.60 -28.62 -9.72
C ASN A 20 -16.41 -29.11 -10.58
N ARG A 21 -15.88 -30.29 -10.28
CA ARG A 21 -14.76 -30.94 -10.97
C ARG A 21 -15.26 -32.10 -11.84
N CYS A 22 -15.79 -31.80 -13.04
CA CYS A 22 -16.28 -32.83 -13.99
C CYS A 22 -15.26 -33.92 -14.29
N ASP A 23 -13.97 -33.60 -14.30
CA ASP A 23 -12.86 -34.51 -14.46
C ASP A 23 -12.77 -35.56 -13.35
N LYS A 24 -13.29 -35.29 -12.15
CA LYS A 24 -13.29 -36.21 -10.99
C LYS A 24 -14.65 -36.84 -10.73
N ILE A 25 -15.71 -36.05 -10.81
CA ILE A 25 -17.04 -36.55 -10.43
C ILE A 25 -17.62 -37.49 -11.47
N SER A 26 -17.42 -37.21 -12.78
CA SER A 26 -17.92 -38.02 -13.85
C SER A 26 -17.38 -39.49 -13.82
N PRO A 27 -16.03 -39.71 -13.70
CA PRO A 27 -15.49 -41.04 -13.54
C PRO A 27 -15.95 -41.72 -12.23
N PHE A 28 -16.17 -40.95 -11.16
CA PHE A 28 -16.64 -41.53 -9.90
C PHE A 28 -18.08 -42.04 -10.00
N ILE A 29 -18.97 -41.30 -10.67
CA ILE A 29 -20.34 -41.76 -10.94
C ILE A 29 -20.34 -42.98 -11.85
N ASP A 30 -19.47 -43.03 -12.90
CA ASP A 30 -19.31 -44.26 -13.74
C ASP A 30 -18.90 -45.46 -12.90
N TYR A 31 -17.90 -45.30 -12.04
CA TYR A 31 -17.44 -46.37 -11.15
C TYR A 31 -18.57 -46.87 -10.22
N LEU A 32 -19.38 -45.93 -9.67
CA LEU A 32 -20.53 -46.31 -8.84
C LEU A 32 -21.57 -47.06 -9.63
N LEU A 33 -21.95 -46.60 -10.83
CA LEU A 33 -22.97 -47.24 -11.65
C LEU A 33 -22.51 -48.61 -12.17
N GLU A 34 -21.27 -48.78 -12.63
CA GLU A 34 -20.67 -50.03 -13.05
C GLU A 34 -20.66 -51.04 -11.89
N GLY A 35 -20.27 -50.60 -10.71
CA GLY A 35 -20.27 -51.46 -9.53
C GLY A 35 -21.66 -51.89 -9.06
N LEU A 36 -22.68 -51.01 -9.20
CA LEU A 36 -24.05 -51.38 -8.93
C LEU A 36 -24.59 -52.45 -9.90
N GLU A 37 -24.24 -52.37 -11.17
CA GLU A 37 -24.57 -53.34 -12.22
C GLU A 37 -23.75 -54.61 -12.15
N GLY A 38 -22.54 -54.55 -11.55
CA GLY A 38 -21.59 -55.64 -11.38
C GLY A 38 -22.04 -56.70 -10.36
N LYS A 39 -21.29 -57.82 -10.25
CA LYS A 39 -21.59 -58.93 -9.32
C LYS A 39 -21.05 -58.71 -7.91
N ASP A 40 -19.92 -58.00 -7.76
CA ASP A 40 -19.10 -58.04 -6.54
C ASP A 40 -19.39 -56.88 -5.54
N GLY A 41 -20.16 -55.88 -5.90
CA GLY A 41 -20.40 -54.72 -5.09
C GLY A 41 -19.21 -53.72 -5.02
N ILE A 42 -19.36 -52.62 -4.28
CA ILE A 42 -18.35 -51.55 -4.20
C ILE A 42 -17.96 -51.35 -2.74
N ASP A 43 -16.66 -51.48 -2.45
CA ASP A 43 -16.11 -51.07 -1.16
C ASP A 43 -15.44 -49.71 -1.32
N LEU A 44 -16.01 -48.73 -0.63
CA LEU A 44 -15.53 -47.31 -0.61
C LEU A 44 -14.51 -47.04 0.49
N ASN A 45 -13.89 -48.12 1.04
CA ASN A 45 -12.90 -48.06 2.11
C ASN A 45 -13.43 -47.41 3.41
N TYR A 46 -12.53 -46.80 4.21
CA TYR A 46 -12.87 -46.26 5.51
C TYR A 46 -13.53 -44.86 5.41
N MET A 47 -14.51 -44.64 6.27
CA MET A 47 -15.03 -43.33 6.61
C MET A 47 -14.90 -43.15 8.12
N TYR A 48 -14.47 -41.96 8.53
CA TYR A 48 -14.30 -41.61 9.94
C TYR A 48 -15.35 -40.59 10.34
N GLY A 49 -15.93 -40.70 11.51
CA GLY A 49 -16.94 -39.77 11.98
C GLY A 49 -17.38 -40.04 13.41
N THR A 50 -18.17 -39.17 13.96
CA THR A 50 -18.76 -39.24 15.30
C THR A 50 -20.26 -39.45 15.17
N ILE A 51 -20.88 -40.14 16.09
CA ILE A 51 -22.32 -40.33 16.19
C ILE A 51 -22.80 -39.47 17.35
N LEU A 52 -23.59 -38.43 17.04
CA LEU A 52 -24.23 -37.58 18.03
C LEU A 52 -25.67 -38.00 18.25
N LYS A 53 -26.10 -38.01 19.52
CA LYS A 53 -27.51 -38.15 19.91
C LYS A 53 -28.07 -36.75 20.16
N ASN A 54 -29.06 -36.37 19.39
CA ASN A 54 -29.71 -35.05 19.50
C ASN A 54 -30.74 -35.08 20.65
N ASP A 55 -31.10 -33.90 21.16
CA ASP A 55 -32.08 -33.74 22.26
C ASP A 55 -33.49 -34.24 21.90
N ASP A 56 -33.83 -34.30 20.61
CA ASP A 56 -35.09 -34.83 20.10
C ASP A 56 -35.11 -36.38 19.98
N GLY A 57 -34.01 -37.04 20.40
CA GLY A 57 -33.84 -38.49 20.32
C GLY A 57 -33.39 -39.02 18.94
N THR A 58 -33.19 -38.15 17.96
CA THR A 58 -32.61 -38.54 16.67
C THR A 58 -31.11 -38.75 16.76
N THR A 59 -30.53 -39.46 15.79
CA THR A 59 -29.10 -39.74 15.70
C THR A 59 -28.52 -39.05 14.47
N SER A 60 -27.41 -38.32 14.67
CA SER A 60 -26.66 -37.64 13.60
C SER A 60 -25.31 -38.30 13.39
N PHE A 61 -24.97 -38.58 12.15
CA PHE A 61 -23.63 -38.95 11.76
C PHE A 61 -22.87 -37.68 11.32
N VAL A 62 -21.75 -37.40 11.94
CA VAL A 62 -20.88 -36.25 11.64
C VAL A 62 -19.57 -36.80 11.05
N PRO A 63 -19.39 -36.75 9.72
CA PRO A 63 -18.19 -37.25 9.09
C PRO A 63 -16.99 -36.35 9.39
N ILE A 64 -15.87 -36.94 9.77
CA ILE A 64 -14.56 -36.28 9.90
C ILE A 64 -13.79 -36.40 8.56
N ASP A 65 -13.83 -37.56 7.91
CA ASP A 65 -13.32 -37.77 6.54
C ASP A 65 -14.38 -38.45 5.69
N GLY A 66 -14.33 -38.18 4.39
CA GLY A 66 -15.26 -38.77 3.40
C GLY A 66 -16.49 -37.94 3.10
N GLN A 67 -16.58 -36.69 3.56
CA GLN A 67 -17.73 -35.82 3.32
C GLN A 67 -18.09 -35.67 1.82
N GLN A 68 -17.10 -35.49 0.93
CA GLN A 68 -17.30 -35.37 -0.50
C GLN A 68 -17.96 -36.64 -1.07
N ARG A 69 -17.45 -37.81 -0.69
CA ARG A 69 -18.01 -39.10 -1.08
C ARG A 69 -19.42 -39.28 -0.54
N MET A 70 -19.64 -38.90 0.73
CA MET A 70 -20.95 -39.02 1.40
C MET A 70 -22.01 -38.14 0.70
N THR A 71 -21.64 -36.90 0.37
CA THR A 71 -22.54 -35.99 -0.37
C THR A 71 -22.87 -36.53 -1.76
N THR A 72 -21.88 -37.05 -2.51
CA THR A 72 -22.12 -37.65 -3.82
C THR A 72 -23.04 -38.87 -3.73
N LEU A 73 -22.82 -39.76 -2.74
CA LEU A 73 -23.68 -40.92 -2.51
C LEU A 73 -25.11 -40.51 -2.12
N TRP A 74 -25.25 -39.48 -1.29
CA TRP A 74 -26.54 -38.94 -0.92
C TRP A 74 -27.28 -38.36 -2.13
N LEU A 75 -26.64 -37.61 -2.99
CA LEU A 75 -27.22 -37.06 -4.22
C LEU A 75 -27.62 -38.17 -5.21
N LEU A 76 -26.81 -39.20 -5.36
CA LEU A 76 -27.13 -40.35 -6.22
C LEU A 76 -28.37 -41.07 -5.69
N ARG A 77 -28.41 -41.37 -4.38
CA ARG A 77 -29.57 -42.06 -3.75
C ARG A 77 -30.82 -41.22 -3.84
N LEU A 78 -30.71 -39.91 -3.59
CA LEU A 78 -31.84 -38.97 -3.72
C LEU A 78 -32.42 -38.99 -5.14
N TYR A 79 -31.55 -38.88 -6.15
CA TYR A 79 -31.97 -38.90 -7.55
C TYR A 79 -32.59 -40.24 -7.96
N LEU A 80 -32.01 -41.36 -7.57
CA LEU A 80 -32.57 -42.70 -7.85
C LEU A 80 -33.96 -42.87 -7.19
N THR A 81 -34.11 -42.37 -5.93
CA THR A 81 -35.40 -42.41 -5.23
C THR A 81 -36.45 -41.56 -5.95
N ALA A 82 -36.10 -40.32 -6.30
CA ALA A 82 -37.03 -39.44 -7.04
C ALA A 82 -37.50 -40.05 -8.36
N ARG A 83 -36.56 -40.55 -9.14
CA ARG A 83 -36.87 -41.16 -10.45
C ARG A 83 -37.67 -42.45 -10.33
N ALA A 84 -37.37 -43.29 -9.32
CA ALA A 84 -38.12 -44.49 -9.05
C ALA A 84 -39.56 -44.19 -8.56
N ASN A 85 -39.79 -43.12 -7.81
CA ASN A 85 -41.11 -42.66 -7.39
C ASN A 85 -41.99 -42.21 -8.60
N VAL A 86 -41.35 -41.54 -9.60
CA VAL A 86 -42.05 -41.20 -10.86
C VAL A 86 -42.42 -42.46 -11.68
N GLN A 87 -41.52 -43.45 -11.76
CA GLN A 87 -41.74 -44.69 -12.52
C GLN A 87 -42.81 -45.58 -11.90
N GLN A 88 -42.84 -45.64 -10.56
CA GLN A 88 -43.78 -46.54 -9.82
C GLN A 88 -44.44 -45.75 -8.65
N PRO A 89 -45.43 -44.91 -8.92
CA PRO A 89 -46.12 -44.14 -7.90
C PRO A 89 -46.83 -45.05 -6.88
N GLY A 90 -46.76 -44.69 -5.59
CA GLY A 90 -47.43 -45.42 -4.51
C GLY A 90 -46.65 -46.62 -3.92
N THR A 91 -45.46 -46.91 -4.37
CA THR A 91 -44.56 -47.85 -3.75
C THR A 91 -43.93 -47.22 -2.51
N HIS A 92 -44.13 -47.81 -1.32
CA HIS A 92 -43.47 -47.29 -0.11
C HIS A 92 -41.96 -47.57 -0.16
N ARG A 93 -41.14 -46.51 -0.19
CA ARG A 93 -39.67 -46.58 -0.19
C ARG A 93 -39.13 -45.91 1.07
N PRO A 94 -37.96 -46.37 1.55
CA PRO A 94 -37.33 -45.76 2.70
C PRO A 94 -37.04 -44.25 2.43
N MET A 95 -37.34 -43.42 3.38
CA MET A 95 -37.12 -42.01 3.31
C MET A 95 -35.59 -41.71 3.16
N VAL A 96 -35.27 -40.80 2.28
CA VAL A 96 -33.86 -40.35 2.16
C VAL A 96 -33.50 -39.59 3.42
N GLN A 97 -32.36 -39.93 4.00
CA GLN A 97 -31.83 -39.22 5.18
C GLN A 97 -31.66 -37.75 4.89
N ARG A 98 -31.79 -36.90 5.90
CA ARG A 98 -31.49 -35.48 5.80
C ARG A 98 -29.97 -35.29 5.72
N LEU A 99 -29.51 -34.42 4.82
CA LEU A 99 -28.15 -33.92 4.77
C LEU A 99 -28.17 -32.45 5.16
N GLU A 100 -27.36 -32.09 6.14
CA GLU A 100 -27.24 -30.75 6.66
C GLU A 100 -25.79 -30.27 6.55
N TYR A 101 -25.57 -29.11 5.88
CA TYR A 101 -24.30 -28.40 5.88
C TYR A 101 -24.36 -27.31 6.93
N ARG A 102 -23.48 -27.37 7.97
CA ARG A 102 -23.35 -26.28 8.97
C ARG A 102 -22.45 -25.12 8.52
N THR A 103 -21.67 -25.32 7.44
CA THR A 103 -20.75 -24.33 6.92
C THR A 103 -21.45 -23.13 6.27
N ARG A 104 -22.60 -23.37 5.61
CA ARG A 104 -23.30 -22.33 4.85
C ARG A 104 -24.82 -22.50 4.91
N GLU A 105 -25.50 -21.40 5.15
CA GLU A 105 -26.97 -21.40 5.28
C GLU A 105 -27.65 -21.79 3.96
N TYR A 106 -27.18 -21.29 2.82
CA TYR A 106 -27.76 -21.61 1.52
C TYR A 106 -27.59 -23.08 1.14
N ALA A 107 -26.42 -23.66 1.42
CA ALA A 107 -26.21 -25.10 1.21
C ALA A 107 -27.13 -25.94 2.12
N ARG A 108 -27.31 -25.54 3.39
CA ARG A 108 -28.22 -26.18 4.35
C ARG A 108 -29.68 -26.14 3.87
N GLU A 109 -30.15 -24.94 3.48
CA GLU A 109 -31.48 -24.74 2.97
C GLU A 109 -31.75 -25.55 1.70
N PHE A 110 -30.78 -25.53 0.77
CA PHE A 110 -30.91 -26.29 -0.49
C PHE A 110 -30.96 -27.79 -0.24
N CYS A 111 -30.10 -28.36 0.58
CA CYS A 111 -30.12 -29.81 0.91
C CYS A 111 -31.43 -30.20 1.62
N ARG A 112 -31.93 -29.34 2.54
CA ARG A 112 -33.24 -29.53 3.16
C ARG A 112 -34.36 -29.53 2.14
N ALA A 113 -34.38 -28.52 1.25
CA ALA A 113 -35.42 -28.43 0.21
C ALA A 113 -35.40 -29.64 -0.74
N LEU A 114 -34.21 -30.11 -1.15
CA LEU A 114 -34.10 -31.36 -1.92
C LEU A 114 -34.67 -32.56 -1.20
N SER A 115 -34.46 -32.68 0.12
CA SER A 115 -35.02 -33.79 0.92
C SER A 115 -36.56 -33.70 1.04
N GLU A 116 -37.09 -32.48 1.21
CA GLU A 116 -38.54 -32.22 1.36
C GLU A 116 -39.30 -32.34 0.02
N HIS A 117 -38.63 -32.07 -1.10
CA HIS A 117 -39.22 -32.06 -2.43
C HIS A 117 -38.68 -33.19 -3.35
N VAL A 118 -38.32 -34.33 -2.79
CA VAL A 118 -37.74 -35.44 -3.56
C VAL A 118 -38.57 -35.79 -4.79
N ASP A 119 -39.90 -35.84 -4.68
CA ASP A 119 -40.77 -36.19 -5.79
C ASP A 119 -40.89 -35.12 -6.87
N ALA A 120 -40.36 -33.92 -6.62
CA ALA A 120 -40.41 -32.78 -7.53
C ALA A 120 -39.07 -32.50 -8.24
N ILE A 121 -38.02 -33.26 -7.99
CA ILE A 121 -36.70 -33.05 -8.59
C ILE A 121 -36.56 -33.74 -9.96
N VAL A 122 -37.45 -34.59 -10.33
CA VAL A 122 -37.47 -35.32 -11.62
C VAL A 122 -38.81 -35.11 -12.34
N THR A 123 -38.76 -34.82 -13.65
CA THR A 123 -39.95 -34.62 -14.48
C THR A 123 -40.64 -35.96 -14.79
N PRO A 124 -41.91 -35.95 -15.26
CA PRO A 124 -42.58 -37.18 -15.71
C PRO A 124 -41.84 -37.90 -16.83
N GLU A 125 -41.02 -37.17 -17.63
CA GLU A 125 -40.15 -37.73 -18.68
C GLU A 125 -38.83 -38.30 -18.15
N LEU A 126 -38.69 -38.41 -16.83
CA LEU A 126 -37.54 -38.94 -16.10
C LEU A 126 -36.24 -38.13 -16.28
N LYS A 127 -36.35 -36.82 -16.38
CA LYS A 127 -35.24 -35.89 -16.46
C LYS A 127 -35.18 -35.01 -15.22
N LEU A 128 -33.99 -34.57 -14.87
CA LEU A 128 -33.78 -33.60 -13.82
C LEU A 128 -34.56 -32.32 -14.14
N VAL A 129 -35.23 -31.73 -13.15
CA VAL A 129 -35.92 -30.46 -13.32
C VAL A 129 -34.92 -29.29 -13.40
N ASP A 130 -35.36 -28.22 -14.04
CA ASP A 130 -34.67 -26.94 -13.89
C ASP A 130 -34.99 -26.35 -12.50
N PHE A 131 -34.02 -26.40 -11.58
CA PHE A 131 -34.22 -25.87 -10.22
C PHE A 131 -34.58 -24.40 -10.21
N THR A 132 -34.17 -23.65 -11.23
CA THR A 132 -34.43 -22.21 -11.31
C THR A 132 -35.87 -21.85 -11.48
N GLN A 133 -36.65 -22.81 -11.97
CA GLN A 133 -38.09 -22.67 -12.25
C GLN A 133 -38.96 -23.28 -11.16
N GLN A 134 -38.38 -23.85 -10.10
CA GLN A 134 -39.15 -24.48 -9.05
C GLN A 134 -39.65 -23.44 -8.03
N PRO A 135 -40.95 -23.54 -7.59
CA PRO A 135 -41.52 -22.59 -6.63
C PRO A 135 -40.83 -22.52 -5.28
N TRP A 136 -40.09 -23.57 -4.89
CA TRP A 136 -39.35 -23.70 -3.63
C TRP A 136 -37.89 -23.31 -3.78
N SER A 137 -37.41 -22.95 -4.98
CA SER A 137 -36.02 -22.54 -5.24
C SER A 137 -35.82 -21.04 -4.99
N ILE A 138 -34.70 -20.69 -4.44
CA ILE A 138 -34.29 -19.32 -4.14
C ILE A 138 -33.17 -18.94 -5.09
N GLU A 139 -33.24 -17.80 -5.76
CA GLU A 139 -32.23 -17.32 -6.73
C GLU A 139 -30.84 -17.22 -6.11
N ALA A 140 -30.74 -16.83 -4.84
CA ALA A 140 -29.48 -16.69 -4.12
C ALA A 140 -28.69 -18.01 -4.02
N TRP A 141 -29.35 -19.16 -4.04
CA TRP A 141 -28.68 -20.46 -3.97
C TRP A 141 -27.66 -20.70 -5.11
N ARG A 142 -27.88 -20.08 -6.27
CA ARG A 142 -26.99 -20.21 -7.44
C ARG A 142 -25.57 -19.71 -7.21
N HIS A 143 -25.38 -18.86 -6.21
CA HIS A 143 -24.09 -18.28 -5.90
C HIS A 143 -23.28 -19.09 -4.86
N ASP A 144 -23.92 -20.07 -4.23
CA ASP A 144 -23.25 -20.94 -3.26
C ASP A 144 -22.48 -22.05 -3.98
N VAL A 145 -21.20 -22.23 -3.61
CA VAL A 145 -20.26 -23.19 -4.25
C VAL A 145 -20.72 -24.63 -4.04
N THR A 146 -21.24 -24.95 -2.84
CA THR A 146 -21.77 -26.28 -2.51
C THR A 146 -23.03 -26.58 -3.32
N VAL A 147 -23.95 -25.59 -3.43
CA VAL A 147 -25.15 -25.75 -4.25
C VAL A 147 -24.81 -25.95 -5.72
N GLN A 148 -23.88 -25.17 -6.27
CA GLN A 148 -23.38 -25.36 -7.65
C GLN A 148 -22.82 -26.76 -7.85
N GLY A 149 -21.99 -27.25 -6.90
CA GLY A 149 -21.46 -28.60 -6.93
C GLY A 149 -22.54 -29.68 -6.88
N CYS A 150 -23.56 -29.53 -6.03
CA CYS A 150 -24.71 -30.44 -5.97
C CYS A 150 -25.49 -30.45 -7.27
N MET A 151 -25.79 -29.29 -7.85
CA MET A 151 -26.53 -29.18 -9.10
C MET A 151 -25.76 -29.81 -10.27
N ALA A 152 -24.45 -29.53 -10.39
CA ALA A 152 -23.60 -30.13 -11.42
C ALA A 152 -23.52 -31.67 -11.27
N THR A 153 -23.41 -32.16 -10.04
CA THR A 153 -23.41 -33.63 -9.78
C THR A 153 -24.75 -34.25 -10.17
N LEU A 154 -25.89 -33.64 -9.83
CA LEU A 154 -27.19 -34.14 -10.22
C LEU A 154 -27.37 -34.15 -11.74
N GLN A 155 -26.87 -33.19 -12.48
CA GLN A 155 -26.87 -33.18 -13.95
C GLN A 155 -26.07 -34.35 -14.52
N ILE A 156 -24.86 -34.60 -13.99
CA ILE A 156 -24.01 -35.73 -14.41
C ILE A 156 -24.72 -37.07 -14.10
N ILE A 157 -25.37 -37.20 -12.96
CA ILE A 157 -26.14 -38.38 -12.59
C ILE A 157 -27.29 -38.60 -13.58
N ASP A 158 -28.04 -37.54 -13.91
CA ASP A 158 -29.17 -37.61 -14.86
C ASP A 158 -28.71 -38.11 -16.25
N GLU A 159 -27.61 -37.51 -16.76
CA GLU A 159 -27.03 -37.89 -18.05
C GLU A 159 -26.57 -39.37 -18.06
N LYS A 160 -25.90 -39.81 -17.00
CA LYS A 160 -25.30 -41.13 -16.94
C LYS A 160 -26.29 -42.25 -16.65
N ILE A 161 -27.33 -42.02 -15.91
CA ILE A 161 -28.34 -43.01 -15.67
C ILE A 161 -29.12 -43.34 -16.97
N GLY A 162 -29.40 -42.35 -17.81
CA GLY A 162 -30.00 -42.57 -19.12
C GLY A 162 -31.25 -43.46 -19.07
N SER A 163 -31.25 -44.61 -19.76
CA SER A 163 -32.34 -45.58 -19.85
C SER A 163 -32.25 -46.74 -18.84
N ARG A 164 -31.31 -46.70 -17.88
CA ARG A 164 -31.12 -47.81 -16.90
C ARG A 164 -32.36 -47.96 -15.98
N SER A 165 -32.57 -49.21 -15.52
CA SER A 165 -33.62 -49.48 -14.56
C SER A 165 -33.34 -48.83 -13.20
N THR A 166 -34.04 -47.76 -12.89
CA THR A 166 -33.78 -46.98 -11.64
C THR A 166 -34.17 -47.76 -10.39
N SER A 167 -35.23 -48.59 -10.44
CA SER A 167 -35.66 -49.40 -9.30
C SER A 167 -34.61 -50.46 -8.95
N GLU A 168 -34.01 -51.09 -9.94
CA GLU A 168 -32.92 -52.08 -9.73
C GLU A 168 -31.67 -51.41 -9.19
N LEU A 169 -31.28 -50.27 -9.72
CA LEU A 169 -30.14 -49.48 -9.24
C LEU A 169 -30.30 -49.05 -7.78
N LEU A 170 -31.51 -48.67 -7.38
CA LEU A 170 -31.81 -48.25 -6.02
C LEU A 170 -31.77 -49.43 -5.03
N GLU A 171 -32.27 -50.61 -5.40
CA GLU A 171 -32.17 -51.83 -4.60
C GLU A 171 -30.70 -52.23 -4.45
N GLN A 172 -29.95 -52.21 -5.56
CA GLN A 172 -28.51 -52.56 -5.56
C GLN A 172 -27.71 -51.54 -4.78
N PHE A 173 -28.10 -50.26 -4.71
CA PHE A 173 -27.42 -49.21 -3.95
C PHE A 173 -27.34 -49.56 -2.48
N ASP A 174 -28.41 -49.96 -1.86
CA ASP A 174 -28.48 -50.31 -0.44
C ASP A 174 -27.78 -51.66 -0.13
N GLU A 175 -27.68 -52.58 -1.12
CA GLU A 175 -27.05 -53.90 -0.94
C GLU A 175 -25.57 -53.92 -1.24
N LYS A 176 -25.10 -53.18 -2.30
CA LYS A 176 -23.77 -53.33 -2.87
C LYS A 176 -22.78 -52.26 -2.46
N ILE A 177 -23.24 -51.09 -2.11
CA ILE A 177 -22.30 -50.03 -1.65
C ILE A 177 -22.01 -50.28 -0.18
N ARG A 178 -20.70 -50.51 0.09
CA ARG A 178 -20.20 -50.72 1.44
C ARG A 178 -19.06 -49.78 1.75
N PHE A 179 -18.94 -49.40 3.00
CA PHE A 179 -17.80 -48.69 3.58
C PHE A 179 -17.63 -49.11 5.04
N SER A 180 -16.39 -49.14 5.50
CA SER A 180 -16.06 -49.41 6.89
C SER A 180 -16.16 -48.10 7.68
N LEU A 181 -17.13 -48.01 8.58
CA LEU A 181 -17.29 -46.84 9.46
C LEU A 181 -16.45 -47.03 10.71
N GLN A 182 -15.55 -46.09 10.98
CA GLN A 182 -14.85 -46.00 12.23
C GLN A 182 -15.38 -44.83 13.02
N THR A 183 -16.07 -45.11 14.11
CA THR A 183 -16.54 -44.07 15.04
C THR A 183 -15.44 -43.72 16.02
N LEU A 184 -15.26 -42.46 16.26
CA LEU A 184 -14.35 -41.90 17.23
C LEU A 184 -15.13 -41.44 18.45
N ASP A 185 -14.52 -41.51 19.65
CA ASP A 185 -15.18 -41.12 20.91
C ASP A 185 -15.41 -39.58 20.95
N ASP A 186 -16.39 -39.14 21.74
CA ASP A 186 -16.88 -37.75 21.78
C ASP A 186 -15.84 -36.71 22.29
N ASP A 187 -14.74 -37.17 22.88
CA ASP A 187 -13.66 -36.29 23.40
C ASP A 187 -12.59 -35.92 22.33
N ILE A 188 -12.87 -36.06 21.04
CA ILE A 188 -11.88 -35.79 19.99
C ILE A 188 -11.83 -34.32 19.63
N ASN A 189 -10.74 -33.72 20.04
CA ASN A 189 -10.35 -32.35 19.83
C ASN A 189 -10.21 -32.02 18.34
N ASP A 190 -10.51 -30.79 17.93
CA ASP A 190 -10.36 -30.21 16.59
C ASP A 190 -8.99 -30.50 15.93
N ASP A 191 -7.95 -30.72 16.74
CA ASP A 191 -6.60 -31.10 16.33
C ASP A 191 -6.54 -32.38 15.47
N ILE A 192 -7.38 -33.38 15.72
CA ILE A 192 -7.41 -34.63 14.91
C ILE A 192 -8.11 -34.34 13.58
N TYR A 193 -9.10 -33.47 13.60
CA TYR A 193 -9.79 -32.97 12.43
C TYR A 193 -8.80 -32.29 11.45
N ILE A 194 -8.00 -31.38 11.97
CA ILE A 194 -6.96 -30.66 11.23
C ILE A 194 -5.89 -31.64 10.69
N LYS A 195 -5.43 -32.57 11.52
CA LYS A 195 -4.41 -33.55 11.13
C LYS A 195 -4.90 -34.58 10.10
N MET A 196 -6.15 -34.97 10.13
CA MET A 196 -6.72 -35.94 9.17
C MET A 196 -7.09 -35.27 7.84
N ASN A 197 -7.52 -34.04 7.85
CA ASN A 197 -7.80 -33.24 6.65
C ASN A 197 -6.55 -32.66 5.97
N GLY A 198 -5.38 -32.70 6.62
CA GLY A 198 -4.11 -32.20 6.08
C GLY A 198 -3.59 -32.86 4.79
N ARG A 199 -4.35 -33.82 4.24
CA ARG A 199 -4.03 -34.52 2.95
C ARG A 199 -4.77 -33.94 1.73
N GLY A 200 -5.62 -32.93 1.93
CA GLY A 200 -6.36 -32.26 0.86
C GLY A 200 -5.99 -30.78 0.70
N ILE A 201 -6.83 -29.98 0.03
CA ILE A 201 -6.71 -28.53 0.01
C ILE A 201 -6.88 -28.06 1.46
N HIS A 202 -5.86 -27.41 2.02
CA HIS A 202 -5.93 -26.86 3.38
C HIS A 202 -7.05 -25.81 3.42
N LEU A 203 -7.75 -25.72 4.57
CA LEU A 203 -8.59 -24.59 4.85
C LEU A 203 -7.74 -23.32 4.78
N THR A 204 -8.31 -22.27 4.23
CA THR A 204 -7.64 -20.96 4.23
C THR A 204 -7.53 -20.44 5.66
N GLU A 205 -6.66 -19.45 5.88
CA GLU A 205 -6.56 -18.80 7.19
C GLU A 205 -7.90 -18.18 7.61
N PHE A 206 -8.64 -17.64 6.65
CA PHE A 206 -9.98 -17.10 6.92
C PHE A 206 -10.99 -18.18 7.30
N GLU A 207 -11.03 -19.31 6.61
CA GLU A 207 -11.95 -20.41 6.93
C GLU A 207 -11.69 -20.96 8.34
N ASN A 208 -10.41 -21.09 8.73
CA ASN A 208 -10.01 -21.48 10.07
C ASN A 208 -10.47 -20.45 11.11
N MET A 209 -10.19 -19.16 10.85
CA MET A 209 -10.60 -18.07 11.74
C MET A 209 -12.11 -17.96 11.86
N LYS A 210 -12.85 -18.09 10.77
CA LYS A 210 -14.31 -18.06 10.78
C LYS A 210 -14.87 -19.15 11.68
N ALA A 211 -14.41 -20.39 11.51
CA ALA A 211 -14.88 -21.51 12.32
C ALA A 211 -14.60 -21.28 13.82
N TRP A 212 -13.42 -20.75 14.15
CA TRP A 212 -13.07 -20.40 15.53
C TRP A 212 -13.93 -19.23 16.06
N LEU A 213 -14.15 -18.17 15.26
CA LEU A 213 -15.01 -17.05 15.64
C LEU A 213 -16.46 -17.48 15.88
N ASP A 214 -16.99 -18.37 15.07
CA ASP A 214 -18.35 -18.90 15.27
C ASP A 214 -18.48 -19.59 16.64
N GLN A 215 -17.46 -20.35 17.04
CA GLN A 215 -17.41 -20.96 18.37
C GLN A 215 -17.30 -19.91 19.50
N GLN A 216 -16.49 -18.86 19.31
CA GLN A 216 -16.37 -17.78 20.28
C GLN A 216 -17.70 -17.03 20.44
N VAL A 217 -18.39 -16.73 19.37
CA VAL A 217 -19.73 -16.11 19.39
C VAL A 217 -20.72 -16.99 20.12
N GLU A 218 -20.73 -18.28 19.83
CA GLU A 218 -21.60 -19.23 20.57
C GLU A 218 -21.25 -19.23 22.09
N ARG A 219 -19.97 -19.27 22.44
CA ARG A 219 -19.55 -19.28 23.87
C ARG A 219 -19.96 -18.00 24.61
N GLU A 220 -19.73 -16.83 23.99
CA GLU A 220 -19.98 -15.53 24.64
C GLU A 220 -21.47 -15.17 24.72
N TYR A 221 -22.30 -15.67 23.79
CA TYR A 221 -23.72 -15.29 23.66
C TYR A 221 -24.73 -16.39 24.04
N ALA A 222 -24.32 -17.68 24.17
CA ALA A 222 -25.27 -18.76 24.47
C ALA A 222 -25.90 -18.70 25.87
N SER A 223 -25.31 -17.99 26.81
CA SER A 223 -25.76 -17.92 28.19
C SER A 223 -27.02 -17.09 28.40
N ASN A 224 -27.42 -16.26 27.42
CA ASN A 224 -28.58 -15.40 27.52
C ASN A 224 -29.56 -15.68 26.38
N PRO A 225 -30.80 -16.09 26.61
CA PRO A 225 -31.80 -16.35 25.57
C PRO A 225 -32.06 -15.16 24.63
N ASP A 226 -31.91 -13.93 25.13
CA ASP A 226 -32.11 -12.72 24.32
C ASP A 226 -30.99 -12.52 23.31
N ASP A 227 -29.84 -13.17 23.47
CA ASP A 227 -28.69 -13.06 22.59
C ASP A 227 -28.63 -14.15 21.49
N LEU A 228 -29.53 -15.13 21.50
CA LEU A 228 -29.61 -16.18 20.46
C LEU A 228 -29.86 -15.60 19.05
N ASP A 229 -30.56 -14.47 18.97
CA ASP A 229 -30.75 -13.77 17.69
C ASP A 229 -29.45 -13.15 17.17
N PHE A 230 -28.51 -12.78 18.06
CA PHE A 230 -27.20 -12.32 17.66
C PHE A 230 -26.36 -13.44 17.01
N ILE A 231 -26.36 -14.64 17.58
CA ILE A 231 -25.64 -15.79 17.02
C ILE A 231 -26.16 -16.10 15.61
N ARG A 232 -27.49 -16.17 15.43
CA ARG A 232 -28.10 -16.41 14.12
C ARG A 232 -27.79 -15.31 13.11
N ARG A 233 -27.83 -14.03 13.54
CA ARG A 233 -27.45 -12.89 12.71
C ARG A 233 -26.00 -12.98 12.28
N TRP A 234 -25.07 -13.24 13.21
CA TRP A 234 -23.64 -13.37 12.94
C TRP A 234 -23.36 -14.43 11.88
N GLN A 235 -23.82 -15.67 12.10
CA GLN A 235 -23.63 -16.78 11.16
C GLN A 235 -24.22 -16.47 9.77
N ARG A 236 -25.44 -15.95 9.73
CA ARG A 236 -26.08 -15.55 8.47
C ARG A 236 -25.30 -14.46 7.75
N CYS A 237 -24.94 -13.36 8.43
CA CYS A 237 -24.29 -12.23 7.79
C CYS A 237 -22.85 -12.56 7.34
N MET A 238 -22.14 -13.40 8.10
CA MET A 238 -20.81 -13.88 7.74
C MET A 238 -20.83 -14.69 6.43
N ASP A 239 -21.89 -15.45 6.20
CA ASP A 239 -22.05 -16.25 4.99
C ASP A 239 -22.69 -15.51 3.80
N ASN A 240 -23.41 -14.41 4.06
CA ASN A 240 -24.20 -13.73 3.05
C ASN A 240 -23.79 -12.24 2.92
N GLU A 241 -24.40 -11.36 3.70
CA GLU A 241 -24.31 -9.92 3.48
C GLU A 241 -22.89 -9.38 3.57
N TRP A 242 -22.10 -9.83 4.54
CA TRP A 242 -20.70 -9.41 4.71
C TRP A 242 -19.81 -10.04 3.64
N ALA A 243 -20.02 -11.33 3.33
CA ALA A 243 -19.32 -12.01 2.25
C ALA A 243 -19.62 -11.39 0.89
N ASP A 244 -20.89 -11.07 0.61
CA ASP A 244 -21.32 -10.40 -0.63
C ASP A 244 -20.65 -9.02 -0.79
N MET A 245 -20.61 -8.22 0.29
CA MET A 245 -19.89 -6.93 0.29
C MET A 245 -18.44 -7.13 -0.11
N VAL A 246 -17.76 -8.09 0.50
CA VAL A 246 -16.34 -8.39 0.22
C VAL A 246 -16.17 -8.89 -1.22
N TRP A 247 -17.04 -9.79 -1.67
CA TRP A 247 -17.06 -10.30 -3.05
C TRP A 247 -17.16 -9.20 -4.09
N GLN A 248 -18.07 -8.25 -3.89
CA GLN A 248 -18.27 -7.11 -4.81
C GLN A 248 -17.08 -6.14 -4.83
N ASN A 249 -16.27 -6.13 -3.77
CA ASN A 249 -15.14 -5.23 -3.61
C ASN A 249 -13.78 -5.92 -3.81
N ARG A 250 -13.77 -7.22 -4.17
CA ARG A 250 -12.53 -7.95 -4.44
C ARG A 250 -11.79 -7.36 -5.64
N HIS A 251 -10.47 -7.36 -5.56
CA HIS A 251 -9.62 -7.06 -6.72
C HIS A 251 -9.17 -8.36 -7.37
N VAL A 252 -9.53 -8.55 -8.64
CA VAL A 252 -9.07 -9.71 -9.41
C VAL A 252 -7.84 -9.26 -10.21
N ARG A 253 -6.65 -9.51 -9.70
CA ARG A 253 -5.43 -9.44 -10.51
C ARG A 253 -5.32 -10.68 -11.38
N LYS A 254 -4.79 -10.53 -12.59
CA LYS A 254 -4.65 -11.64 -13.56
C LYS A 254 -3.66 -12.72 -13.14
N ASP A 255 -2.77 -12.42 -12.19
CA ASP A 255 -1.61 -13.27 -11.85
C ASP A 255 -1.52 -13.66 -10.37
N ASP A 256 -2.46 -13.28 -9.50
CA ASP A 256 -2.31 -13.47 -8.05
C ASP A 256 -3.59 -13.92 -7.34
N ASP A 257 -3.36 -14.69 -6.28
CA ASP A 257 -4.21 -15.12 -5.19
C ASP A 257 -5.33 -16.11 -5.53
N GLU A 258 -5.13 -17.31 -5.03
CA GLU A 258 -6.16 -18.36 -5.04
C GLU A 258 -7.43 -17.93 -4.28
N ASN A 259 -7.36 -16.94 -3.33
CA ASN A 259 -8.49 -16.51 -2.51
C ASN A 259 -8.48 -15.00 -2.15
N PRO A 260 -8.78 -14.09 -3.09
CA PRO A 260 -8.77 -12.64 -2.82
C PRO A 260 -9.84 -12.18 -1.82
N ILE A 261 -10.91 -12.97 -1.61
CA ILE A 261 -12.01 -12.69 -0.69
C ILE A 261 -11.56 -12.90 0.75
N ASP A 262 -10.92 -14.04 1.00
CA ASP A 262 -10.47 -14.45 2.33
C ASP A 262 -9.49 -13.43 2.90
N ASN A 263 -8.54 -12.99 2.06
CA ASN A 263 -7.57 -11.96 2.45
C ASN A 263 -8.23 -10.62 2.79
N LEU A 264 -9.22 -10.18 2.02
CA LEU A 264 -9.92 -8.92 2.31
C LEU A 264 -10.74 -9.04 3.60
N MET A 265 -11.46 -10.15 3.80
CA MET A 265 -12.25 -10.37 5.00
C MET A 265 -11.37 -10.41 6.25
N LEU A 266 -10.25 -11.16 6.22
CA LEU A 266 -9.29 -11.18 7.31
C LEU A 266 -8.78 -9.79 7.68
N ARG A 267 -8.38 -9.01 6.69
CA ARG A 267 -7.88 -7.66 6.92
C ARG A 267 -8.93 -6.72 7.50
N LEU A 268 -10.18 -6.84 7.06
CA LEU A 268 -11.29 -6.09 7.65
C LEU A 268 -11.50 -6.49 9.10
N LEU A 269 -11.55 -7.79 9.41
CA LEU A 269 -11.71 -8.28 10.78
C LEU A 269 -10.58 -7.79 11.69
N TYR A 270 -9.32 -7.95 11.27
CA TYR A 270 -8.17 -7.43 12.04
C TYR A 270 -8.23 -5.92 12.23
N THR A 271 -8.63 -5.18 11.19
CA THR A 271 -8.81 -3.73 11.28
C THR A 271 -9.83 -3.37 12.36
N LEU A 272 -10.98 -4.08 12.39
CA LEU A 272 -12.04 -3.80 13.35
C LEU A 272 -11.65 -4.20 14.77
N VAL A 273 -11.01 -5.36 14.96
CA VAL A 273 -10.44 -5.78 16.25
C VAL A 273 -9.44 -4.75 16.77
N TYR A 274 -8.52 -4.31 15.90
CA TYR A 274 -7.55 -3.30 16.27
C TYR A 274 -8.21 -1.97 16.65
N LEU A 275 -9.20 -1.51 15.85
CA LEU A 275 -9.93 -0.26 16.15
C LEU A 275 -10.70 -0.32 17.46
N TYR A 276 -11.21 -1.48 17.86
CA TYR A 276 -11.81 -1.66 19.16
C TYR A 276 -10.77 -1.54 20.26
N TRP A 277 -9.71 -2.32 20.19
CA TRP A 277 -8.74 -2.44 21.28
C TRP A 277 -7.81 -1.23 21.42
N VAL A 278 -7.55 -0.47 20.35
CA VAL A 278 -6.82 0.80 20.50
C VAL A 278 -7.59 1.82 21.37
N GLN A 279 -8.92 1.69 21.42
CA GLN A 279 -9.80 2.53 22.26
C GLN A 279 -10.04 1.96 23.68
N HIS A 280 -9.70 0.68 23.90
CA HIS A 280 -9.91 -0.04 25.16
C HIS A 280 -8.59 -0.64 25.71
N GLN A 281 -7.48 0.11 25.56
CA GLN A 281 -6.16 -0.36 25.98
C GLN A 281 -6.04 -0.59 27.47
N ASP A 282 -6.79 0.17 28.27
CA ASP A 282 -6.88 0.04 29.73
C ASP A 282 -7.44 -1.34 30.15
N VAL A 283 -8.49 -1.82 29.48
CA VAL A 283 -9.08 -3.14 29.73
C VAL A 283 -8.09 -4.25 29.37
N LEU A 284 -7.40 -4.11 28.23
CA LEU A 284 -6.39 -5.08 27.80
C LEU A 284 -5.18 -5.08 28.75
N THR A 285 -4.76 -3.90 29.21
CA THR A 285 -3.69 -3.75 30.20
C THR A 285 -4.06 -4.46 31.50
N GLN A 286 -5.27 -4.22 32.00
CA GLN A 286 -5.77 -4.86 33.22
C GLN A 286 -5.80 -6.39 33.07
N ALA A 287 -6.29 -6.92 31.96
CA ALA A 287 -6.34 -8.36 31.71
C ALA A 287 -4.93 -9.00 31.68
N ILE A 288 -3.96 -8.34 31.06
CA ILE A 288 -2.56 -8.79 31.04
C ILE A 288 -1.96 -8.75 32.45
N ASP A 289 -2.29 -7.75 33.28
CA ASP A 289 -1.77 -7.62 34.63
C ASP A 289 -2.40 -8.67 35.57
N GLU A 290 -3.69 -8.95 35.46
CA GLU A 290 -4.41 -9.96 36.20
C GLU A 290 -3.96 -11.40 35.84
N GLY A 291 -3.55 -11.63 34.57
CA GLY A 291 -3.01 -12.93 34.14
C GLY A 291 -1.62 -13.29 34.70
N GLY A 292 -0.98 -12.36 35.40
CA GLY A 292 0.25 -12.60 36.14
C GLY A 292 1.49 -12.80 35.27
N ASP A 293 2.56 -13.30 35.88
CA ASP A 293 3.87 -13.43 35.25
C ASP A 293 3.89 -14.51 34.16
N ASP A 294 3.08 -15.56 34.27
CA ASP A 294 3.00 -16.66 33.31
C ASP A 294 2.42 -16.15 31.98
N LEU A 295 1.30 -15.43 32.01
CA LEU A 295 0.68 -14.84 30.81
C LEU A 295 1.61 -13.81 30.16
N LYS A 296 2.25 -12.96 30.98
CA LYS A 296 3.22 -11.97 30.46
C LYS A 296 4.43 -12.64 29.81
N SER A 297 4.90 -13.75 30.36
CA SER A 297 6.02 -14.51 29.78
C SER A 297 5.66 -15.15 28.45
N GLU A 298 4.49 -15.78 28.37
CA GLU A 298 4.01 -16.40 27.15
C GLU A 298 3.76 -15.36 26.05
N LEU A 299 3.13 -14.24 26.41
CA LEU A 299 2.91 -13.14 25.48
C LEU A 299 4.23 -12.55 24.95
N ARG A 300 5.26 -12.38 25.81
CA ARG A 300 6.60 -11.95 25.37
C ARG A 300 7.22 -12.95 24.41
N HIS A 301 7.15 -14.22 24.75
CA HIS A 301 7.69 -15.29 23.90
C HIS A 301 7.06 -15.27 22.49
N GLU A 302 5.74 -15.20 22.43
CA GLU A 302 5.02 -15.19 21.15
C GLU A 302 5.25 -13.92 20.35
N LEU A 303 5.31 -12.77 21.02
CA LEU A 303 5.59 -11.47 20.38
C LEU A 303 7.07 -11.26 20.03
N GLY A 304 7.97 -12.12 20.50
CA GLY A 304 9.43 -12.00 20.27
C GLY A 304 10.06 -10.80 20.99
N ILE A 305 9.56 -10.45 22.18
CA ILE A 305 9.99 -9.27 22.95
C ILE A 305 10.86 -9.72 24.14
N GLU A 306 12.05 -9.14 24.27
CA GLU A 306 13.00 -9.47 25.34
C GLU A 306 12.87 -8.59 26.60
N SER A 307 12.22 -7.45 26.52
CA SER A 307 12.17 -6.45 27.59
C SER A 307 10.75 -6.24 28.17
N ASN A 308 10.70 -5.51 29.31
CA ASN A 308 9.44 -5.07 29.93
C ASN A 308 8.75 -3.91 29.19
N ASP A 309 9.01 -3.77 27.89
CA ASP A 309 8.35 -2.77 27.07
C ASP A 309 6.83 -2.99 27.04
N ASP A 310 6.11 -1.96 26.69
CA ASP A 310 4.65 -1.91 26.63
C ASP A 310 4.06 -3.11 25.85
N LEU A 311 3.74 -4.20 26.55
CA LEU A 311 3.20 -5.45 26.00
C LEU A 311 1.89 -5.21 25.22
N VAL A 312 1.02 -4.34 25.74
CA VAL A 312 -0.27 -4.00 25.10
C VAL A 312 -0.03 -3.42 23.72
N SER A 313 0.86 -2.47 23.64
CA SER A 313 1.20 -1.79 22.41
C SER A 313 1.84 -2.73 21.37
N HIS A 314 2.64 -3.70 21.82
CA HIS A 314 3.20 -4.73 20.95
C HIS A 314 2.13 -5.73 20.50
N ALA A 315 1.26 -6.20 21.40
CA ALA A 315 0.13 -7.05 21.04
C ALA A 315 -0.75 -6.39 20.00
N LEU A 316 -1.15 -5.14 20.19
CA LEU A 316 -1.92 -4.38 19.21
C LEU A 316 -1.22 -4.25 17.85
N SER A 317 0.10 -4.06 17.85
CA SER A 317 0.86 -3.97 16.58
C SER A 317 0.86 -5.31 15.83
N HIS A 318 0.80 -6.44 16.53
CA HIS A 318 0.64 -7.75 15.90
C HIS A 318 -0.72 -7.93 15.21
N LEU A 319 -1.80 -7.32 15.74
CA LEU A 319 -3.14 -7.43 15.17
C LEU A 319 -3.27 -6.90 13.73
N ILE A 320 -2.39 -6.00 13.33
CA ILE A 320 -2.39 -5.40 11.99
C ILE A 320 -1.31 -5.98 11.07
N ARG A 321 -0.53 -6.95 11.54
CA ARG A 321 0.46 -7.66 10.73
C ARG A 321 -0.21 -8.66 9.78
N ARG A 322 0.41 -8.85 8.63
CA ARG A 322 -0.15 -9.58 7.49
C ARG A 322 -0.09 -11.11 7.58
N ASP A 323 0.81 -11.67 8.37
CA ASP A 323 1.38 -12.98 8.06
C ASP A 323 0.85 -14.17 8.87
N LYS A 324 0.05 -13.99 9.92
CA LYS A 324 -0.49 -15.12 10.70
C LYS A 324 -1.65 -14.72 11.60
N PHE A 325 -2.44 -15.69 11.99
CA PHE A 325 -3.19 -15.72 13.24
C PHE A 325 -2.24 -15.26 14.35
N TRP A 326 -2.45 -14.09 14.84
CA TRP A 326 -1.49 -13.24 15.52
C TRP A 326 -1.25 -13.57 17.01
N LEU A 327 -2.03 -14.46 17.58
CA LEU A 327 -1.83 -14.99 18.90
C LEU A 327 -2.26 -16.45 18.93
N SER A 328 -1.60 -17.27 19.73
CA SER A 328 -2.00 -18.64 19.97
C SER A 328 -3.42 -18.74 20.55
N GLU A 329 -4.09 -19.84 20.32
CA GLU A 329 -5.42 -20.12 20.87
C GLU A 329 -5.43 -19.92 22.40
N TYR A 330 -4.38 -20.36 23.08
CA TYR A 330 -4.19 -20.13 24.52
C TYR A 330 -4.24 -18.65 24.89
N LEU A 331 -3.49 -17.78 24.22
CA LEU A 331 -3.49 -16.35 24.51
C LEU A 331 -4.82 -15.68 24.15
N LEU A 332 -5.47 -16.13 23.08
CA LEU A 332 -6.81 -15.65 22.71
C LEU A 332 -7.88 -16.02 23.73
N GLU A 333 -7.72 -17.14 24.44
CA GLU A 333 -8.63 -17.55 25.54
C GLU A 333 -8.36 -16.80 26.84
N GLN A 334 -7.10 -16.42 27.10
CA GLN A 334 -6.71 -15.71 28.31
C GLN A 334 -6.94 -14.20 28.22
N LEU A 335 -6.98 -13.65 27.02
CA LEU A 335 -7.17 -12.22 26.77
C LEU A 335 -8.60 -11.96 26.25
N PRO A 336 -9.24 -10.85 26.64
CA PRO A 336 -10.62 -10.53 26.24
C PRO A 336 -10.75 -10.06 24.78
N ILE A 337 -9.87 -10.56 23.88
CA ILE A 337 -9.78 -10.06 22.49
C ILE A 337 -11.12 -10.18 21.76
N PHE A 338 -11.81 -11.30 21.93
CA PHE A 338 -13.13 -11.56 21.38
C PHE A 338 -14.18 -11.67 22.47
N SER A 339 -14.20 -10.67 23.36
CA SER A 339 -15.25 -10.51 24.36
C SER A 339 -16.60 -10.19 23.73
N HIS A 340 -17.66 -10.33 24.50
CA HIS A 340 -19.03 -9.99 24.12
C HIS A 340 -19.12 -8.60 23.45
N GLU A 341 -18.47 -7.58 24.03
CA GLU A 341 -18.48 -6.21 23.53
C GLU A 341 -17.69 -6.05 22.25
N SER A 342 -16.51 -6.69 22.12
CA SER A 342 -15.69 -6.59 20.93
C SER A 342 -16.34 -7.31 19.74
N LEU A 343 -16.95 -8.48 19.95
CA LEU A 343 -17.70 -9.20 18.91
C LEU A 343 -18.91 -8.39 18.43
N ARG A 344 -19.63 -7.74 19.37
CA ARG A 344 -20.73 -6.83 19.01
C ARG A 344 -20.24 -5.65 18.19
N PHE A 345 -19.13 -5.00 18.60
CA PHE A 345 -18.53 -3.91 17.82
C PHE A 345 -18.14 -4.34 16.41
N ILE A 346 -17.55 -5.53 16.26
CA ILE A 346 -17.16 -6.08 14.95
C ILE A 346 -18.41 -6.27 14.07
N ALA A 347 -19.46 -6.90 14.59
CA ALA A 347 -20.70 -7.14 13.85
C ALA A 347 -21.37 -5.82 13.41
N ASP A 348 -21.50 -4.86 14.32
CA ASP A 348 -22.12 -3.56 14.05
C ASP A 348 -21.28 -2.73 13.05
N SER A 349 -19.95 -2.86 13.11
CA SER A 349 -19.03 -2.23 12.17
C SER A 349 -19.15 -2.83 10.77
N LEU A 350 -19.22 -4.16 10.64
CA LEU A 350 -19.45 -4.84 9.37
C LEU A 350 -20.80 -4.46 8.76
N ASP A 351 -21.86 -4.40 9.56
CA ASP A 351 -23.17 -3.93 9.09
C ASP A 351 -23.13 -2.47 8.63
N CYS A 352 -22.42 -1.63 9.35
CA CYS A 352 -22.19 -0.25 8.95
C CYS A 352 -21.48 -0.17 7.59
N LEU A 353 -20.43 -0.96 7.38
CA LEU A 353 -19.73 -1.04 6.10
C LEU A 353 -20.65 -1.59 4.98
N CYS A 354 -21.42 -2.65 5.27
CA CYS A 354 -22.40 -3.20 4.35
C CYS A 354 -23.47 -2.20 3.95
N SER A 355 -23.92 -1.36 4.84
CA SER A 355 -24.91 -0.33 4.53
C SER A 355 -24.36 0.79 3.64
N ARG A 356 -23.04 1.00 3.63
CA ARG A 356 -22.37 2.16 3.02
C ARG A 356 -21.44 1.85 1.85
N TRP A 357 -21.10 0.60 1.61
CA TRP A 357 -20.09 0.25 0.59
C TRP A 357 -20.42 0.78 -0.82
N LYS A 358 -21.71 0.80 -1.20
CA LYS A 358 -22.14 1.35 -2.50
C LYS A 358 -21.93 2.86 -2.57
N GLN A 359 -22.17 3.57 -1.46
CA GLN A 359 -21.89 5.00 -1.37
C GLN A 359 -20.38 5.25 -1.41
N LEU A 360 -19.58 4.49 -0.65
CA LEU A 360 -18.11 4.58 -0.66
C LEU A 360 -17.52 4.36 -2.07
N ASN A 361 -18.02 3.36 -2.80
CA ASN A 361 -17.57 3.09 -4.17
C ASN A 361 -18.06 4.12 -5.19
N GLY A 362 -19.12 4.84 -4.89
CA GLY A 362 -19.65 5.93 -5.70
C GLY A 362 -18.93 7.25 -5.49
N LEU A 363 -18.09 7.37 -4.46
CA LEU A 363 -17.31 8.58 -4.22
C LEU A 363 -16.15 8.67 -5.22
N ASP A 364 -16.09 9.78 -5.95
CA ASP A 364 -14.91 10.13 -6.75
C ASP A 364 -13.84 10.73 -5.83
N LEU A 365 -13.18 9.87 -5.04
CA LEU A 365 -12.30 10.27 -3.95
C LEU A 365 -11.08 9.38 -3.87
N TYR A 366 -9.88 9.97 -3.98
CA TYR A 366 -8.64 9.30 -3.63
C TYR A 366 -8.53 9.21 -2.11
N PHE A 367 -8.74 8.02 -1.55
CA PHE A 367 -8.69 7.79 -0.12
C PHE A 367 -7.27 7.81 0.45
N TRP A 368 -6.27 7.55 -0.38
CA TRP A 368 -4.89 7.49 0.07
C TRP A 368 -3.92 8.07 -0.97
N LYS A 369 -2.92 8.82 -0.50
CA LYS A 369 -1.97 9.59 -1.33
C LYS A 369 -1.06 8.78 -2.24
N GLU A 370 -0.91 7.48 -1.98
CA GLU A 370 -0.05 6.55 -2.73
C GLU A 370 -0.85 5.52 -3.53
N SER A 371 -2.18 5.55 -3.43
CA SER A 371 -3.06 4.62 -4.12
C SER A 371 -3.43 5.15 -5.50
N GLU A 372 -3.35 4.30 -6.52
CA GLU A 372 -3.89 4.59 -7.86
C GLU A 372 -5.41 4.38 -7.94
N THR A 373 -6.03 3.93 -6.85
CA THR A 373 -7.45 3.54 -6.82
C THR A 373 -8.26 4.49 -5.97
N THR A 374 -9.46 4.81 -6.45
CA THR A 374 -10.50 5.55 -5.72
C THR A 374 -11.38 4.63 -4.85
N ARG A 375 -11.20 3.31 -4.92
CA ARG A 375 -12.05 2.36 -4.19
C ARG A 375 -11.56 2.18 -2.77
N PHE A 376 -12.44 2.47 -1.81
CA PHE A 376 -12.14 2.39 -0.38
C PHE A 376 -11.56 1.03 0.05
N PHE A 377 -12.19 -0.07 -0.33
CA PHE A 377 -11.75 -1.40 0.10
C PHE A 377 -10.41 -1.83 -0.50
N GLN A 378 -10.05 -1.30 -1.67
CA GLN A 378 -8.75 -1.61 -2.28
C GLN A 378 -7.57 -1.05 -1.48
N MET A 379 -7.78 0.00 -0.70
CA MET A 379 -6.70 0.51 0.16
C MET A 379 -6.22 -0.49 1.22
N PHE A 380 -7.03 -1.51 1.56
CA PHE A 380 -6.66 -2.60 2.46
C PHE A 380 -5.97 -3.76 1.74
N LEU A 381 -6.09 -3.82 0.40
CA LEU A 381 -5.53 -4.89 -0.44
C LEU A 381 -4.18 -4.53 -1.05
N ASP A 382 -3.77 -3.25 -1.01
CA ASP A 382 -2.48 -2.79 -1.54
C ASP A 382 -1.33 -3.48 -0.80
N GLU A 383 -0.51 -4.21 -1.54
CA GLU A 383 0.04 -5.50 -1.17
C GLU A 383 1.40 -5.54 -0.55
N ALA A 384 2.12 -4.47 -0.60
CA ALA A 384 3.52 -4.48 -0.20
C ALA A 384 3.74 -4.23 1.30
N LEU A 385 2.66 -4.02 2.08
CA LEU A 385 2.78 -3.58 3.45
C LEU A 385 2.68 -4.77 4.40
N GLU A 386 3.71 -4.96 5.20
CA GLU A 386 3.73 -5.90 6.32
C GLU A 386 2.65 -5.60 7.38
N SER A 387 2.11 -4.38 7.37
CA SER A 387 1.02 -3.93 8.24
C SER A 387 0.13 -2.88 7.57
N ILE A 388 -1.12 -2.77 8.02
CA ILE A 388 -2.05 -1.72 7.56
C ILE A 388 -1.57 -0.37 8.10
N PRO A 389 -1.34 0.66 7.25
CA PRO A 389 -0.95 1.99 7.71
C PRO A 389 -1.98 2.60 8.67
N TYR A 390 -1.51 3.21 9.75
CA TYR A 390 -2.38 3.81 10.77
C TYR A 390 -3.37 4.84 10.22
N GLY A 391 -3.01 5.58 9.19
CA GLY A 391 -3.93 6.49 8.52
C GLY A 391 -5.10 5.78 7.82
N LYS A 392 -4.89 4.57 7.29
CA LYS A 392 -5.98 3.75 6.71
C LYS A 392 -6.92 3.24 7.81
N LEU A 393 -6.39 2.91 8.99
CA LEU A 393 -7.21 2.58 10.17
C LEU A 393 -8.08 3.76 10.61
N ALA A 394 -7.50 4.96 10.68
CA ALA A 394 -8.24 6.18 10.98
C ALA A 394 -9.33 6.49 9.94
N LEU A 395 -9.09 6.25 8.65
CA LEU A 395 -10.10 6.39 7.59
C LEU A 395 -11.22 5.35 7.73
N CYS A 396 -10.91 4.12 8.11
CA CYS A 396 -11.92 3.10 8.40
C CYS A 396 -12.80 3.56 9.58
N HIS A 397 -12.17 4.04 10.66
CA HIS A 397 -12.90 4.59 11.80
C HIS A 397 -13.80 5.78 11.38
N ALA A 398 -13.36 6.63 10.47
CA ALA A 398 -14.18 7.73 9.97
C ALA A 398 -15.48 7.26 9.29
N VAL A 399 -15.46 6.13 8.58
CA VAL A 399 -16.69 5.53 8.03
C VAL A 399 -17.64 5.12 9.14
N LEU A 400 -17.12 4.53 10.22
CA LEU A 400 -17.91 4.06 11.37
C LEU A 400 -18.46 5.22 12.20
N ALA A 401 -17.69 6.28 12.38
CA ALA A 401 -18.03 7.44 13.22
C ALA A 401 -19.07 8.38 12.60
N TYR A 402 -19.44 8.20 11.33
CA TYR A 402 -20.48 9.05 10.71
C TYR A 402 -21.86 8.80 11.35
N PRO A 403 -22.54 9.84 11.85
CA PRO A 403 -23.77 9.70 12.66
C PRO A 403 -25.04 9.33 11.86
N GLY A 404 -24.93 9.00 10.58
CA GLY A 404 -26.05 8.56 9.75
C GLY A 404 -27.12 9.62 9.58
N SER A 405 -28.39 9.25 9.78
CA SER A 405 -29.53 10.16 9.61
C SER A 405 -29.57 11.37 10.56
N LYS A 406 -28.76 11.34 11.62
CA LYS A 406 -28.65 12.46 12.57
C LYS A 406 -27.64 13.53 12.13
N ALA A 407 -26.83 13.26 11.10
CA ALA A 407 -25.83 14.17 10.60
C ALA A 407 -26.48 15.41 9.93
N LYS A 408 -25.88 16.57 10.14
CA LYS A 408 -26.27 17.83 9.47
C LYS A 408 -25.66 17.98 8.08
N GLU A 409 -24.68 17.15 7.74
CA GLU A 409 -24.04 17.10 6.42
C GLU A 409 -24.16 15.70 5.81
N PRO A 410 -24.18 15.57 4.49
CA PRO A 410 -24.23 14.28 3.82
C PRO A 410 -22.94 13.45 4.01
N PHE A 411 -23.04 12.13 3.91
CA PHE A 411 -21.91 11.21 4.06
C PHE A 411 -20.75 11.52 3.10
N GLU A 412 -21.06 11.96 1.88
CA GLU A 412 -20.05 12.37 0.91
C GLU A 412 -19.18 13.52 1.44
N GLU A 413 -19.80 14.60 1.96
CA GLU A 413 -19.08 15.76 2.52
C GLU A 413 -18.26 15.36 3.75
N TRP A 414 -18.82 14.51 4.60
CA TRP A 414 -18.10 13.93 5.74
C TRP A 414 -16.83 13.22 5.30
N MET A 415 -16.92 12.32 4.31
CA MET A 415 -15.76 11.55 3.86
C MET A 415 -14.70 12.42 3.20
N TYR A 416 -15.09 13.46 2.44
CA TYR A 416 -14.14 14.45 1.91
C TYR A 416 -13.36 15.15 3.02
N ARG A 417 -14.04 15.62 4.06
CA ARG A 417 -13.39 16.36 5.17
C ARG A 417 -12.48 15.43 5.99
N MET A 418 -12.98 14.26 6.36
CA MET A 418 -12.19 13.30 7.14
C MET A 418 -10.97 12.81 6.35
N ARG A 419 -11.12 12.52 5.06
CA ARG A 419 -10.00 12.20 4.20
C ARG A 419 -8.95 13.32 4.18
N ASN A 420 -9.38 14.57 3.98
CA ASN A 420 -8.46 15.71 3.93
C ASN A 420 -7.66 15.85 5.23
N LEU A 421 -8.33 15.72 6.38
CA LEU A 421 -7.69 15.81 7.69
C LEU A 421 -6.70 14.65 7.93
N ILE A 422 -7.14 13.42 7.68
CA ILE A 422 -6.38 12.20 8.02
C ILE A 422 -5.19 11.99 7.06
N VAL A 423 -5.41 12.11 5.73
CA VAL A 423 -4.34 11.83 4.74
C VAL A 423 -3.22 12.86 4.79
N ASN A 424 -3.52 14.08 5.22
CA ASN A 424 -2.55 15.16 5.34
C ASN A 424 -1.96 15.29 6.75
N GLN A 425 -2.24 14.32 7.62
CA GLN A 425 -1.69 14.16 8.95
C GLN A 425 -0.62 13.05 8.94
N ASP A 426 0.42 13.18 9.76
CA ASP A 426 1.31 12.06 10.05
C ASP A 426 0.66 11.19 11.14
N VAL A 427 -0.11 10.19 10.72
CA VAL A 427 -0.78 9.26 11.61
C VAL A 427 0.15 8.09 11.88
N ASN A 428 0.55 7.94 13.13
CA ASN A 428 1.43 6.89 13.61
C ASN A 428 0.86 6.22 14.87
N ARG A 429 1.55 5.19 15.38
CA ARG A 429 1.11 4.45 16.56
C ARG A 429 0.86 5.36 17.77
N GLY A 430 1.72 6.35 18.01
CA GLY A 430 1.66 7.21 19.20
C GLY A 430 0.50 8.22 19.20
N ASN A 431 -0.06 8.54 18.03
CA ASN A 431 -1.12 9.52 17.91
C ASN A 431 -2.46 8.98 17.37
N LEU A 432 -2.52 7.70 16.97
CA LEU A 432 -3.72 7.13 16.34
C LEU A 432 -4.96 7.24 17.24
N LEU A 433 -4.84 6.91 18.54
CA LEU A 433 -5.96 7.01 19.47
C LEU A 433 -6.51 8.44 19.52
N ASN A 434 -5.63 9.43 19.64
CA ASN A 434 -6.02 10.84 19.64
C ASN A 434 -6.71 11.27 18.35
N ILE A 435 -6.28 10.76 17.21
CA ILE A 435 -6.92 11.01 15.91
C ILE A 435 -8.30 10.36 15.84
N ILE A 436 -8.44 9.10 16.29
CA ILE A 436 -9.72 8.38 16.38
C ILE A 436 -10.70 9.14 17.26
N ASP A 437 -10.28 9.59 18.44
CA ASP A 437 -11.11 10.36 19.36
C ASP A 437 -11.54 11.69 18.74
N SER A 438 -10.64 12.37 18.04
CA SER A 438 -10.96 13.62 17.34
C SER A 438 -11.97 13.41 16.21
N VAL A 439 -11.84 12.33 15.45
CA VAL A 439 -12.82 11.94 14.41
C VAL A 439 -14.19 11.66 15.05
N SER A 440 -14.23 10.90 16.15
CA SER A 440 -15.47 10.60 16.88
C SER A 440 -16.14 11.89 17.40
N LYS A 441 -15.37 12.81 18.00
CA LYS A 441 -15.87 14.12 18.46
C LYS A 441 -16.45 14.94 17.31
N ILE A 442 -15.79 15.00 16.15
CA ILE A 442 -16.32 15.71 14.99
C ILE A 442 -17.63 15.05 14.53
N GLY A 443 -17.74 13.72 14.58
CA GLY A 443 -18.97 12.99 14.30
C GLY A 443 -20.10 13.36 15.26
N ASP A 444 -19.80 13.55 16.56
CA ASP A 444 -20.78 14.01 17.54
C ASP A 444 -21.20 15.47 17.29
N TYR A 445 -20.26 16.36 17.01
CA TYR A 445 -20.55 17.75 16.63
C TYR A 445 -21.44 17.82 15.39
N LEU A 446 -21.25 16.91 14.43
CA LEU A 446 -22.03 16.85 13.20
C LEU A 446 -23.52 16.54 13.42
N LYS A 447 -23.91 15.99 14.58
CA LYS A 447 -25.31 15.82 14.99
C LYS A 447 -26.00 17.16 15.30
N GLU A 448 -25.21 18.16 15.70
CA GLU A 448 -25.69 19.46 16.18
C GLU A 448 -25.47 20.58 15.15
N ALA A 449 -24.34 20.59 14.46
CA ALA A 449 -23.88 21.66 13.56
C ALA A 449 -23.33 21.13 12.23
N GLY A 450 -23.37 21.94 11.17
CA GLY A 450 -22.66 21.68 9.92
C GLY A 450 -21.19 22.08 9.99
N PHE A 451 -20.38 21.61 9.02
CA PHE A 451 -18.92 21.85 9.01
C PHE A 451 -18.52 23.32 9.07
N ARG A 452 -19.29 24.20 8.44
CA ARG A 452 -19.01 25.64 8.50
C ARG A 452 -18.98 26.13 9.94
N GLN A 453 -19.96 25.76 10.76
CA GLN A 453 -20.03 26.18 12.15
C GLN A 453 -18.97 25.47 13.00
N ILE A 454 -18.76 24.16 12.76
CA ILE A 454 -17.76 23.35 13.47
C ILE A 454 -16.35 23.92 13.31
N PHE A 455 -15.95 24.30 12.08
CA PHE A 455 -14.61 24.85 11.83
C PHE A 455 -14.49 26.35 12.17
N ASP A 456 -15.58 27.08 12.25
CA ASP A 456 -15.55 28.51 12.55
C ASP A 456 -15.51 28.80 14.05
N ASP A 457 -16.25 28.03 14.85
CA ASP A 457 -16.41 28.19 16.30
C ASP A 457 -15.59 27.14 17.07
N SER A 458 -14.28 27.36 17.16
CA SER A 458 -13.37 26.45 17.86
C SER A 458 -13.51 26.46 19.40
N GLU A 459 -14.26 27.41 19.97
CA GLU A 459 -14.54 27.42 21.42
C GLU A 459 -15.66 26.43 21.76
N THR A 460 -16.72 26.39 20.95
CA THR A 460 -17.83 25.43 21.12
C THR A 460 -17.50 24.04 20.59
N TYR A 461 -16.75 23.96 19.49
CA TYR A 461 -16.38 22.70 18.79
C TYR A 461 -14.87 22.54 18.72
N PRO A 462 -14.16 22.29 19.82
CA PRO A 462 -12.72 22.15 19.82
C PRO A 462 -12.29 20.88 19.07
N ILE A 463 -11.44 21.06 18.04
CA ILE A 463 -10.82 19.97 17.29
C ILE A 463 -9.34 19.97 17.63
N GLU A 464 -8.90 18.88 18.24
CA GLU A 464 -7.52 18.68 18.67
C GLU A 464 -6.82 17.65 17.79
N HIS A 465 -5.50 17.51 17.95
CA HIS A 465 -4.68 16.46 17.35
C HIS A 465 -4.57 16.43 15.82
N PHE A 466 -5.21 17.33 15.10
CA PHE A 466 -4.95 17.56 13.67
C PHE A 466 -4.02 18.73 13.44
N TYR A 467 -3.29 18.72 12.32
CA TYR A 467 -2.42 19.82 11.95
C TYR A 467 -3.21 21.11 11.77
N GLN A 468 -2.79 22.16 12.47
CA GLN A 468 -3.47 23.45 12.45
C GLN A 468 -3.57 24.07 11.04
N GLN A 469 -2.58 23.81 10.19
CA GLN A 469 -2.60 24.24 8.80
C GLN A 469 -3.75 23.61 8.01
N GLN A 470 -4.00 22.29 8.21
CA GLN A 470 -5.09 21.60 7.53
C GLN A 470 -6.45 22.01 8.10
N LEU A 471 -6.55 22.23 9.42
CA LEU A 471 -7.78 22.75 10.03
C LEU A 471 -8.12 24.16 9.50
N ALA A 472 -7.12 25.04 9.40
CA ALA A 472 -7.29 26.38 8.83
C ALA A 472 -7.73 26.31 7.36
N GLU A 473 -7.20 25.38 6.60
CA GLU A 473 -7.61 25.16 5.21
C GLU A 473 -9.06 24.67 5.12
N GLU A 474 -9.46 23.68 5.94
CA GLU A 474 -10.85 23.19 5.97
C GLU A 474 -11.83 24.30 6.41
N LYS A 475 -11.41 25.17 7.33
CA LYS A 475 -12.18 26.38 7.70
C LYS A 475 -12.42 27.28 6.48
N LEU A 476 -11.37 27.64 5.72
CA LEU A 476 -11.50 28.48 4.52
C LEU A 476 -12.44 27.84 3.48
N LYS A 477 -12.28 26.55 3.22
CA LYS A 477 -13.14 25.81 2.29
C LYS A 477 -14.60 25.77 2.74
N SER A 478 -14.86 25.64 4.02
CA SER A 478 -16.23 25.60 4.57
C SER A 478 -16.97 26.95 4.46
N GLN A 479 -16.25 28.04 4.32
CA GLN A 479 -16.83 29.39 4.16
C GLN A 479 -17.26 29.68 2.72
N VAL A 480 -16.81 28.90 1.73
CA VAL A 480 -17.18 29.08 0.32
C VAL A 480 -18.59 28.53 0.12
N LEU A 481 -19.56 29.42 -0.18
CA LEU A 481 -20.97 29.07 -0.35
C LEU A 481 -21.37 28.82 -1.82
N ASP A 482 -20.52 29.20 -2.76
CA ASP A 482 -20.77 29.06 -4.18
C ASP A 482 -20.64 27.59 -4.61
N GLU A 483 -21.73 26.98 -5.06
CA GLU A 483 -21.77 25.56 -5.44
C GLU A 483 -20.85 25.21 -6.61
N GLU A 484 -20.61 26.13 -7.54
CA GLU A 484 -19.71 25.91 -8.67
C GLU A 484 -18.26 25.86 -8.19
N LEU A 485 -17.87 26.78 -7.30
CA LEU A 485 -16.56 26.77 -6.67
C LEU A 485 -16.37 25.56 -5.78
N GLN A 486 -17.37 25.16 -5.00
CA GLN A 486 -17.30 23.95 -4.18
C GLN A 486 -17.06 22.70 -5.06
N ARG A 487 -17.79 22.55 -6.16
CA ARG A 487 -17.58 21.44 -7.12
C ARG A 487 -16.18 21.49 -7.75
N PHE A 488 -15.71 22.69 -8.09
CA PHE A 488 -14.36 22.86 -8.62
C PHE A 488 -13.28 22.50 -7.57
N MET A 489 -13.44 22.98 -6.33
CA MET A 489 -12.53 22.65 -5.24
C MET A 489 -12.48 21.14 -4.98
N ARG A 490 -13.63 20.45 -4.89
CA ARG A 490 -13.68 18.98 -4.73
C ARG A 490 -12.95 18.25 -5.85
N LYS A 491 -13.14 18.67 -7.12
CA LYS A 491 -12.42 18.10 -8.25
C LYS A 491 -10.90 18.27 -8.11
N LEU A 492 -10.47 19.44 -7.63
CA LEU A 492 -9.06 19.71 -7.45
C LEU A 492 -8.49 18.98 -6.21
N GLU A 493 -9.23 18.94 -5.10
CA GLU A 493 -8.89 18.13 -3.92
C GLU A 493 -8.74 16.64 -4.24
N ASN A 494 -9.54 16.17 -5.21
CA ASN A 494 -9.45 14.80 -5.69
C ASN A 494 -8.37 14.59 -6.75
N HIS A 495 -7.60 15.63 -7.09
CA HIS A 495 -6.44 15.45 -7.94
C HIS A 495 -5.37 14.62 -7.22
N PRO A 496 -4.80 13.56 -7.85
CA PRO A 496 -3.89 12.60 -7.18
C PRO A 496 -2.67 13.25 -6.53
N PHE A 497 -2.25 14.40 -7.04
CA PHE A 497 -1.14 15.16 -6.47
C PHE A 497 -1.54 15.95 -5.22
N PHE A 498 -2.68 16.64 -5.24
CA PHE A 498 -3.08 17.54 -4.14
C PHE A 498 -3.68 16.77 -2.96
N VAL A 499 -4.55 15.82 -3.21
CA VAL A 499 -5.19 14.97 -2.19
C VAL A 499 -5.65 15.77 -0.98
N GLY A 500 -6.55 16.72 -1.22
CA GLY A 500 -7.13 17.57 -0.18
C GLY A 500 -6.36 18.84 0.18
N GLN A 501 -5.16 19.07 -0.35
CA GLN A 501 -4.36 20.28 -0.06
C GLN A 501 -4.44 21.28 -1.22
N ILE A 502 -5.29 22.28 -1.09
CA ILE A 502 -5.49 23.34 -2.07
C ILE A 502 -5.38 24.76 -1.47
N LYS A 503 -4.82 24.87 -0.24
CA LYS A 503 -4.65 26.16 0.46
C LYS A 503 -3.90 27.20 -0.39
N PHE A 504 -2.96 26.75 -1.24
CA PHE A 504 -2.22 27.63 -2.14
C PHE A 504 -3.12 28.51 -3.01
N LEU A 505 -4.33 28.06 -3.38
CA LEU A 505 -5.26 28.88 -4.15
C LEU A 505 -5.77 30.08 -3.33
N PHE A 506 -6.06 29.85 -2.05
CA PHE A 506 -6.44 30.93 -1.14
C PHE A 506 -5.27 31.89 -0.88
N ASP A 507 -4.04 31.36 -0.78
CA ASP A 507 -2.84 32.18 -0.65
C ASP A 507 -2.57 33.03 -1.92
N PHE A 508 -2.87 32.50 -3.11
CA PHE A 508 -2.67 33.20 -4.38
C PHE A 508 -3.76 34.21 -4.72
N CYS A 509 -5.03 33.89 -4.38
CA CYS A 509 -6.19 34.69 -4.75
C CYS A 509 -6.77 35.55 -3.59
N GLY A 510 -6.25 35.36 -2.37
CA GLY A 510 -6.83 35.91 -1.14
C GLY A 510 -7.87 34.99 -0.49
N GLU A 511 -7.99 35.07 0.84
CA GLU A 511 -8.90 34.20 1.62
C GLU A 511 -10.38 34.42 1.23
N LYS A 512 -10.73 35.65 0.84
CA LYS A 512 -12.01 35.93 0.21
C LYS A 512 -11.81 35.87 -1.31
N ILE A 513 -12.44 34.90 -1.94
CA ILE A 513 -12.35 34.70 -3.39
C ILE A 513 -13.12 35.80 -4.11
N ASP A 514 -12.44 36.92 -4.41
CA ASP A 514 -13.06 38.06 -5.11
C ASP A 514 -13.21 37.76 -6.61
N ASP A 515 -12.27 37.03 -7.20
CA ASP A 515 -12.28 36.63 -8.62
C ASP A 515 -12.36 35.10 -8.75
N LYS A 516 -13.55 34.60 -9.06
CA LYS A 516 -13.82 33.17 -9.22
C LYS A 516 -13.12 32.55 -10.44
N ASP A 517 -12.98 33.33 -11.52
CA ASP A 517 -12.37 32.84 -12.75
C ASP A 517 -10.86 32.73 -12.58
N LEU A 518 -10.26 33.67 -11.89
CA LEU A 518 -8.86 33.61 -11.50
C LEU A 518 -8.58 32.40 -10.59
N PHE A 519 -9.43 32.18 -9.59
CA PHE A 519 -9.31 31.04 -8.68
C PHE A 519 -9.36 29.70 -9.42
N LYS A 520 -10.37 29.53 -10.30
CA LYS A 520 -10.48 28.34 -11.14
C LYS A 520 -9.32 28.23 -12.13
N GLY A 521 -8.89 29.36 -12.69
CA GLY A 521 -7.77 29.46 -13.61
C GLY A 521 -6.46 28.94 -12.99
N TYR A 522 -6.12 29.45 -11.83
CA TYR A 522 -4.93 29.02 -11.09
C TYR A 522 -4.99 27.52 -10.71
N GLY A 523 -6.15 27.02 -10.31
CA GLY A 523 -6.36 25.58 -10.07
C GLY A 523 -6.08 24.72 -11.30
N ARG A 524 -6.53 25.17 -12.50
CA ARG A 524 -6.24 24.48 -13.77
C ARG A 524 -4.75 24.54 -14.12
N VAL A 525 -4.08 25.68 -13.91
CA VAL A 525 -2.63 25.79 -14.09
C VAL A 525 -1.92 24.78 -13.19
N MET A 526 -2.23 24.75 -11.92
CA MET A 526 -1.60 23.84 -10.96
C MET A 526 -1.85 22.36 -11.32
N ALA A 527 -3.06 22.01 -11.72
CA ALA A 527 -3.36 20.66 -12.20
C ALA A 527 -2.64 20.30 -13.52
N ARG A 528 -2.27 21.27 -14.36
CA ARG A 528 -1.45 21.06 -15.55
C ARG A 528 0.04 20.92 -15.21
N LEU A 529 0.52 21.60 -14.20
CA LEU A 529 1.93 21.55 -13.80
C LEU A 529 2.28 20.28 -13.01
N PHE A 530 1.34 19.69 -12.28
CA PHE A 530 1.57 18.54 -11.41
C PHE A 530 0.66 17.36 -11.75
N ASN A 531 1.20 16.16 -11.73
CA ASN A 531 0.47 14.90 -11.88
C ASN A 531 0.59 14.02 -10.63
N ALA A 532 0.10 12.78 -10.68
CA ALA A 532 0.15 11.85 -9.55
C ALA A 532 1.57 11.66 -9.00
N ASP A 533 2.57 11.58 -9.88
CA ASP A 533 3.97 11.34 -9.52
C ASP A 533 4.73 12.63 -9.19
N GLY A 534 4.09 13.78 -9.33
CA GLY A 534 4.67 15.09 -9.07
C GLY A 534 4.62 16.02 -10.28
N PHE A 535 5.73 16.29 -10.96
CA PHE A 535 5.71 17.11 -12.16
C PHE A 535 5.06 16.39 -13.35
N SER A 536 4.38 17.15 -14.20
CA SER A 536 3.77 16.63 -15.41
C SER A 536 4.83 16.24 -16.47
N ASP A 537 4.49 16.22 -17.74
CA ASP A 537 5.25 15.69 -18.88
C ASP A 537 6.39 16.60 -19.42
N TYR A 538 6.59 17.78 -18.83
CA TYR A 538 7.63 18.75 -19.23
C TYR A 538 9.00 18.46 -18.58
N GLU A 539 10.06 19.14 -19.02
CA GLU A 539 11.40 19.01 -18.46
C GLU A 539 11.51 19.70 -17.08
N HIS A 540 11.53 18.93 -16.03
CA HIS A 540 11.41 19.38 -14.62
C HIS A 540 12.48 20.39 -14.22
N TRP A 541 13.69 20.27 -14.75
CA TRP A 541 14.78 21.18 -14.44
C TRP A 541 14.52 22.61 -14.96
N ARG A 542 13.72 22.78 -16.01
CA ARG A 542 13.36 24.10 -16.54
C ARG A 542 12.44 24.86 -15.61
N LEU A 543 11.43 24.20 -15.06
CA LEU A 543 10.57 24.80 -14.02
C LEU A 543 11.41 25.20 -12.80
N ARG A 544 12.33 24.34 -12.34
CA ARG A 544 13.19 24.66 -11.20
C ARG A 544 14.06 25.88 -11.44
N ARG A 545 14.63 26.01 -12.64
CA ARG A 545 15.34 27.21 -13.06
C ARG A 545 14.45 28.45 -13.00
N ALA A 546 13.24 28.36 -13.53
CA ALA A 546 12.28 29.44 -13.49
C ALA A 546 11.93 29.84 -12.04
N LEU A 547 11.71 28.88 -11.15
CA LEU A 547 11.47 29.13 -9.72
C LEU A 547 12.65 29.84 -9.06
N LEU A 548 13.89 29.41 -9.30
CA LEU A 548 15.10 30.06 -8.78
C LEU A 548 15.27 31.50 -9.29
N ALA A 549 14.84 31.76 -10.52
CA ALA A 549 14.89 33.10 -11.07
C ALA A 549 13.90 34.09 -10.42
N GLN A 550 12.77 33.58 -9.92
CA GLN A 550 11.69 34.39 -9.36
C GLN A 550 11.88 34.72 -7.87
N SER A 551 12.72 34.02 -7.14
CA SER A 551 12.79 34.15 -5.67
C SER A 551 14.19 34.34 -5.14
N THR A 552 14.31 35.22 -4.12
CA THR A 552 15.47 35.29 -3.24
C THR A 552 15.37 34.34 -2.04
N SER A 553 14.15 33.88 -1.69
CA SER A 553 13.94 32.78 -0.75
C SER A 553 13.81 31.48 -1.58
N TYR A 554 14.81 30.68 -1.52
CA TYR A 554 14.95 29.46 -2.32
C TYR A 554 13.91 28.43 -1.86
N GLY A 555 13.06 27.96 -2.76
CA GLY A 555 12.04 26.95 -2.49
C GLY A 555 12.62 25.53 -2.33
N PHE A 556 13.50 25.37 -1.34
CA PHE A 556 14.11 24.08 -1.01
C PHE A 556 13.42 23.44 0.19
N GLY A 557 13.01 22.22 0.08
CA GLY A 557 12.70 21.39 1.22
C GLY A 557 13.99 21.06 1.99
N TYR A 558 13.93 21.12 3.33
CA TYR A 558 15.04 20.79 4.22
C TYR A 558 14.82 19.38 4.77
N ASP A 559 15.76 18.48 4.60
CA ASP A 559 15.70 17.15 5.18
C ASP A 559 16.46 17.04 6.51
N TRP A 560 16.32 15.90 7.18
CA TRP A 560 16.94 15.58 8.47
C TRP A 560 18.48 15.63 8.47
N SER A 561 19.10 15.56 7.29
CA SER A 561 20.55 15.53 7.12
C SER A 561 21.14 16.91 6.78
N SER A 562 20.36 17.96 6.88
CA SER A 562 20.73 19.31 6.45
C SER A 562 20.98 19.46 4.94
N ASN A 563 20.47 18.51 4.14
CA ASN A 563 20.50 18.60 2.69
C ASN A 563 19.28 19.36 2.17
N TRP A 564 19.48 20.09 1.09
CA TRP A 564 18.41 20.83 0.45
C TRP A 564 17.87 20.04 -0.74
N ASN A 565 16.69 19.46 -0.54
CA ASN A 565 15.96 18.82 -1.63
C ASN A 565 15.31 19.87 -2.51
N PHE A 566 15.68 19.90 -3.78
CA PHE A 566 15.07 20.81 -4.72
C PHE A 566 13.85 20.17 -5.40
N LEU A 567 12.74 20.07 -4.64
CA LEU A 567 11.48 19.52 -5.12
C LEU A 567 11.62 18.09 -5.67
N LYS A 568 12.38 17.25 -4.97
CA LYS A 568 12.68 15.89 -5.40
C LYS A 568 11.46 14.98 -5.31
N SER A 569 10.94 14.79 -4.09
CA SER A 569 9.83 13.89 -3.84
C SER A 569 8.48 14.58 -4.01
N ARG A 570 7.43 13.77 -4.12
CA ARG A 570 6.04 14.28 -4.10
C ARG A 570 5.75 15.02 -2.79
N ALA A 571 6.27 14.52 -1.66
CA ALA A 571 6.10 15.16 -0.36
C ALA A 571 6.74 16.55 -0.31
N ASP A 572 7.98 16.70 -0.81
CA ASP A 572 8.66 18.00 -0.87
C ASP A 572 7.91 19.01 -1.73
N LYS A 573 7.40 18.55 -2.91
CA LYS A 573 6.60 19.39 -3.80
C LYS A 573 5.32 19.86 -3.14
N ARG A 574 4.64 18.98 -2.41
CA ARG A 574 3.42 19.32 -1.67
C ARG A 574 3.70 20.28 -0.52
N THR A 575 4.77 20.05 0.24
CA THR A 575 5.21 20.98 1.31
C THR A 575 5.52 22.37 0.74
N PHE A 576 6.25 22.45 -0.38
CA PHE A 576 6.56 23.71 -1.06
C PHE A 576 5.30 24.46 -1.50
N ILE A 577 4.31 23.75 -2.03
CA ILE A 577 3.04 24.36 -2.48
C ILE A 577 2.21 24.85 -1.29
N SER A 578 2.19 24.09 -0.18
CA SER A 578 1.36 24.41 1.00
C SER A 578 2.04 25.34 2.00
N ASP A 579 3.36 25.52 1.93
CA ASP A 579 4.10 26.33 2.91
C ASP A 579 4.03 27.81 2.59
N SER A 580 3.18 28.49 3.36
CA SER A 580 3.06 29.96 3.36
C SER A 580 3.96 30.64 4.38
N LYS A 581 4.86 29.89 5.08
CA LYS A 581 5.78 30.51 6.05
C LYS A 581 6.80 31.38 5.33
N GLU A 582 7.07 32.51 5.94
CA GLU A 582 8.08 33.44 5.44
C GLU A 582 9.50 32.91 5.70
N HIS A 583 10.29 32.77 4.64
CA HIS A 583 11.73 32.59 4.72
C HIS A 583 12.39 33.79 4.05
N GLY A 584 13.13 34.56 4.83
CA GLY A 584 13.75 35.77 4.31
C GLY A 584 12.78 36.86 3.88
N GLY A 585 11.58 36.91 4.47
CA GLY A 585 10.56 37.93 4.23
C GLY A 585 9.63 37.67 3.03
N GLN A 586 9.71 36.48 2.42
CA GLN A 586 8.79 36.05 1.35
C GLN A 586 8.23 34.64 1.63
N PRO A 587 6.92 34.39 1.36
CA PRO A 587 6.37 33.03 1.41
C PRO A 587 7.10 32.09 0.45
N HIS A 588 7.27 30.83 0.85
CA HIS A 588 7.91 29.80 0.00
C HIS A 588 7.22 29.61 -1.36
N ASN A 589 5.89 29.73 -1.40
CA ASN A 589 5.12 29.57 -2.63
C ASN A 589 5.00 30.84 -3.49
N ALA A 590 5.63 31.97 -3.11
CA ALA A 590 5.57 33.20 -3.88
C ALA A 590 6.21 33.08 -5.28
N SER A 591 7.31 32.34 -5.39
CA SER A 591 7.93 32.06 -6.70
C SER A 591 7.04 31.19 -7.58
N LEU A 592 6.33 30.23 -6.98
CA LEU A 592 5.35 29.41 -7.70
C LEU A 592 4.17 30.25 -8.18
N LYS A 593 3.67 31.19 -7.36
CA LYS A 593 2.63 32.14 -7.77
C LYS A 593 3.03 32.92 -9.01
N ALA A 594 4.25 33.44 -9.07
CA ALA A 594 4.74 34.17 -10.24
C ALA A 594 4.77 33.31 -11.53
N ILE A 595 5.09 32.02 -11.41
CA ILE A 595 5.01 31.07 -12.52
C ILE A 595 3.54 30.85 -12.94
N VAL A 596 2.65 30.63 -11.95
CA VAL A 596 1.22 30.42 -12.20
C VAL A 596 0.59 31.64 -12.85
N ASP A 597 0.91 32.87 -12.38
CA ASP A 597 0.49 34.12 -12.98
C ASP A 597 0.91 34.21 -14.45
N SER A 598 2.15 33.82 -14.75
CA SER A 598 2.69 33.83 -16.11
C SER A 598 2.00 32.82 -17.02
N CYS A 599 1.77 31.60 -16.53
CA CYS A 599 1.05 30.57 -17.26
C CYS A 599 -0.39 31.01 -17.56
N TRP A 600 -1.08 31.53 -16.57
CA TRP A 600 -2.46 31.99 -16.73
C TRP A 600 -2.57 33.17 -17.69
N LYS A 601 -1.67 34.15 -17.57
CA LYS A 601 -1.59 35.30 -18.48
C LYS A 601 -1.35 34.89 -19.93
N THR A 602 -0.54 33.82 -20.15
CA THR A 602 -0.15 33.36 -21.50
C THR A 602 -1.27 32.58 -22.16
N TRP A 603 -1.93 31.67 -21.45
CA TRP A 603 -2.85 30.70 -22.05
C TRP A 603 -4.30 30.75 -21.56
N GLY A 604 -4.55 31.39 -20.41
CA GLY A 604 -5.90 31.47 -19.84
C GLY A 604 -6.57 30.09 -19.71
N GLU A 605 -7.81 29.99 -20.17
CA GLU A 605 -8.59 28.74 -20.12
C GLU A 605 -8.01 27.60 -20.97
N GLY A 606 -7.17 27.91 -21.96
CA GLY A 606 -6.48 26.93 -22.81
C GLY A 606 -5.36 26.16 -22.12
N ILE A 607 -4.98 26.49 -20.89
CA ILE A 607 -3.84 25.91 -20.16
C ILE A 607 -3.85 24.37 -20.08
N SER A 608 -5.04 23.76 -19.94
CA SER A 608 -5.16 22.31 -19.82
C SER A 608 -4.70 21.52 -21.08
N SER A 609 -4.67 22.19 -22.25
CA SER A 609 -4.24 21.61 -23.54
C SER A 609 -2.85 22.02 -23.97
N VAL A 610 -2.14 22.81 -23.17
CA VAL A 610 -0.80 23.30 -23.50
C VAL A 610 0.20 22.16 -23.53
N SER A 611 1.02 22.10 -24.59
CA SER A 611 2.02 21.06 -24.76
C SER A 611 3.19 21.22 -23.79
N ALA A 612 3.89 20.11 -23.52
CA ALA A 612 5.12 20.12 -22.72
C ALA A 612 6.19 21.04 -23.35
N LYS A 613 6.24 21.13 -24.67
CA LYS A 613 7.18 22.01 -25.40
C LYS A 613 6.90 23.48 -25.09
N ASP A 614 5.65 23.90 -25.16
CA ASP A 614 5.27 25.30 -24.91
C ASP A 614 5.54 25.70 -23.45
N LEU A 615 5.29 24.77 -22.48
CA LEU A 615 5.65 24.97 -21.08
C LEU A 615 7.17 25.14 -20.92
N ASN A 616 7.96 24.28 -21.58
CA ASN A 616 9.43 24.36 -21.53
C ASN A 616 9.94 25.70 -22.07
N GLU A 617 9.36 26.21 -23.17
CA GLU A 617 9.71 27.50 -23.76
C GLU A 617 9.37 28.67 -22.80
N LEU A 618 8.22 28.62 -22.13
CA LEU A 618 7.86 29.61 -21.12
C LEU A 618 8.82 29.57 -19.93
N PHE A 619 9.13 28.39 -19.40
CA PHE A 619 10.04 28.27 -18.28
C PHE A 619 11.45 28.77 -18.61
N ASP A 620 11.93 28.50 -19.81
CA ASP A 620 13.21 29.07 -20.26
C ASP A 620 13.18 30.58 -20.34
N ALA A 621 12.11 31.17 -20.83
CA ALA A 621 11.93 32.63 -20.84
C ALA A 621 11.91 33.22 -19.43
N LEU A 622 11.18 32.58 -18.50
CA LEU A 622 11.11 33.01 -17.10
C LEU A 622 12.43 32.81 -16.33
N ALA A 623 13.28 31.87 -16.77
CA ALA A 623 14.59 31.62 -16.20
C ALA A 623 15.70 32.53 -16.72
N GLN A 624 15.48 33.34 -17.75
CA GLN A 624 16.50 34.22 -18.34
C GLN A 624 17.18 35.13 -17.30
N PRO A 625 16.49 35.76 -16.34
CA PRO A 625 17.14 36.60 -15.33
C PRO A 625 18.20 35.85 -14.50
N LEU A 626 18.13 34.52 -14.42
CA LEU A 626 19.05 33.70 -13.63
C LEU A 626 20.50 33.84 -14.07
N SER A 627 20.74 34.07 -15.35
CA SER A 627 22.11 34.30 -15.90
C SER A 627 22.73 35.61 -15.48
N THR A 628 21.94 36.57 -14.99
CA THR A 628 22.39 37.95 -14.66
C THR A 628 22.38 38.24 -13.16
N VAL A 629 21.89 37.30 -12.34
CA VAL A 629 21.95 37.48 -10.88
C VAL A 629 23.37 37.41 -10.37
N ASP A 630 23.70 38.22 -9.37
CA ASP A 630 25.03 38.33 -8.81
C ASP A 630 25.24 37.43 -7.59
N ASP A 631 24.69 36.21 -7.66
CA ASP A 631 24.87 35.21 -6.60
C ASP A 631 25.03 33.80 -7.18
N TRP A 632 25.14 32.81 -6.29
CA TRP A 632 25.34 31.41 -6.68
C TRP A 632 24.23 30.84 -7.60
N ARG A 633 23.04 31.41 -7.62
CA ARG A 633 21.95 30.96 -8.49
C ARG A 633 22.28 31.02 -9.96
N ARG A 634 23.16 31.95 -10.38
CA ARG A 634 23.60 32.07 -11.77
C ARG A 634 24.16 30.78 -12.36
N TYR A 635 24.80 29.95 -11.53
CA TYR A 635 25.35 28.68 -11.98
C TYR A 635 24.29 27.65 -12.37
N PHE A 636 23.12 27.76 -11.78
CA PHE A 636 21.95 26.91 -12.13
C PHE A 636 21.26 27.36 -13.44
N ALA A 637 21.74 28.41 -14.11
CA ALA A 637 21.36 28.68 -15.49
C ALA A 637 21.83 27.57 -16.45
N ARG A 638 22.89 26.84 -16.08
CA ARG A 638 23.49 25.77 -16.90
C ARG A 638 22.79 24.44 -16.71
N LYS A 639 22.50 23.76 -17.84
CA LYS A 639 21.84 22.45 -17.86
C LYS A 639 22.69 21.38 -17.18
N GLU A 640 24.01 21.41 -17.36
CA GLU A 640 24.97 20.45 -16.85
C GLU A 640 24.97 20.37 -15.31
N VAL A 641 24.70 21.47 -14.63
CA VAL A 641 24.58 21.52 -13.17
C VAL A 641 23.35 20.70 -12.72
N TRP A 642 22.25 20.76 -13.48
CA TRP A 642 21.06 19.96 -13.21
C TRP A 642 21.29 18.49 -13.53
N GLU A 643 22.01 18.19 -14.62
CA GLU A 643 22.36 16.82 -15.00
C GLU A 643 23.20 16.12 -13.94
N TYR A 644 24.11 16.84 -13.27
CA TYR A 644 24.91 16.28 -12.19
C TYR A 644 24.06 15.78 -11.02
N ILE A 645 23.07 16.56 -10.61
CA ILE A 645 22.18 16.23 -9.46
C ILE A 645 20.92 15.46 -9.88
N GLN A 646 20.80 15.06 -11.14
CA GLN A 646 19.55 14.58 -11.76
C GLN A 646 18.87 13.45 -11.00
N LYS A 647 19.63 12.46 -10.50
CA LYS A 647 19.07 11.28 -9.81
C LYS A 647 18.43 11.65 -8.47
N GLU A 648 19.16 12.38 -7.64
CA GLU A 648 18.76 12.66 -6.26
C GLU A 648 18.27 14.10 -6.07
N GLN A 649 18.66 15.01 -6.95
CA GLN A 649 18.26 16.43 -6.96
C GLN A 649 18.58 17.15 -5.65
N ASN A 650 19.59 16.68 -4.94
CA ASN A 650 20.01 17.21 -3.67
C ASN A 650 21.17 18.19 -3.81
N ILE A 651 21.08 19.26 -3.05
CA ILE A 651 22.19 20.19 -2.82
C ILE A 651 22.31 20.42 -1.32
N ARG A 652 23.54 20.62 -0.85
CA ARG A 652 23.80 21.09 0.51
C ARG A 652 24.29 22.51 0.44
N LYS A 653 23.54 23.42 1.04
CA LYS A 653 23.92 24.81 1.16
C LYS A 653 24.25 25.14 2.61
N GLU A 654 25.50 25.34 2.95
CA GLU A 654 25.93 25.80 4.28
C GLU A 654 25.85 27.32 4.36
N ASN A 655 26.29 28.01 3.31
CA ASN A 655 26.19 29.46 3.16
C ASN A 655 26.22 29.82 1.66
N ASN A 656 26.38 31.12 1.31
CA ASN A 656 26.37 31.54 -0.08
C ASN A 656 27.66 31.14 -0.84
N GLN A 657 28.77 30.84 -0.15
CA GLN A 657 30.05 30.39 -0.74
C GLN A 657 30.14 28.87 -0.74
N LYS A 658 29.65 28.17 0.26
CA LYS A 658 29.82 26.73 0.44
C LYS A 658 28.53 26.01 0.05
N ILE A 659 28.47 25.55 -1.20
CA ILE A 659 27.30 24.87 -1.81
C ILE A 659 27.79 23.62 -2.53
N PHE A 660 27.29 22.45 -2.13
CA PHE A 660 27.64 21.17 -2.72
C PHE A 660 26.50 20.62 -3.57
N LEU A 661 26.85 20.08 -4.71
CA LEU A 661 26.01 19.26 -5.57
C LEU A 661 26.18 17.79 -5.15
N LEU A 662 25.09 17.08 -4.84
CA LEU A 662 25.14 15.70 -4.37
C LEU A 662 24.58 14.74 -5.43
N ARG A 663 25.33 13.68 -5.75
CA ARG A 663 24.82 12.55 -6.54
C ARG A 663 24.02 11.58 -5.68
N GLY A 664 24.26 11.58 -4.37
CA GLY A 664 23.59 10.75 -3.39
C GLY A 664 22.63 11.51 -2.47
N ILE A 665 22.04 10.79 -1.52
CA ILE A 665 21.11 11.37 -0.53
C ILE A 665 21.86 12.15 0.56
N ARG A 666 23.13 11.80 0.82
CA ARG A 666 23.94 12.34 1.94
C ARG A 666 25.35 12.71 1.48
N MET A 667 26.01 13.53 2.28
CA MET A 667 27.44 13.90 2.09
C MET A 667 28.40 12.72 2.16
N SER A 668 27.98 11.56 2.67
CA SER A 668 28.81 10.32 2.61
C SER A 668 28.90 9.71 1.21
N GLY A 669 28.15 10.21 0.24
CA GLY A 669 28.21 9.80 -1.16
C GLY A 669 29.00 10.80 -2.02
N ALA A 670 29.09 10.54 -3.32
CA ALA A 670 29.77 11.43 -4.26
C ALA A 670 29.10 12.82 -4.30
N HIS A 671 29.89 13.86 -4.07
CA HIS A 671 29.45 15.25 -4.08
C HIS A 671 30.58 16.18 -4.51
N VAL A 672 30.25 17.37 -4.96
CA VAL A 672 31.22 18.35 -5.43
C VAL A 672 30.79 19.77 -5.08
N ASP A 673 31.74 20.64 -4.76
CA ASP A 673 31.47 22.07 -4.64
C ASP A 673 30.97 22.65 -5.97
N LEU A 674 29.90 23.44 -5.91
CA LEU A 674 29.23 24.01 -7.08
C LEU A 674 30.18 24.80 -8.00
N ARG A 675 31.05 25.63 -7.42
CA ARG A 675 31.93 26.48 -8.20
C ARG A 675 33.09 25.70 -8.80
N THR A 676 33.60 24.70 -8.06
CA THR A 676 34.60 23.75 -8.58
C THR A 676 34.03 22.99 -9.78
N TYR A 677 32.77 22.53 -9.70
CA TYR A 677 32.13 21.84 -10.81
C TYR A 677 31.96 22.72 -12.06
N VAL A 678 31.49 23.95 -11.84
CA VAL A 678 31.30 24.90 -12.97
C VAL A 678 32.66 25.24 -13.62
N LEU A 679 33.69 25.50 -12.84
CA LEU A 679 35.05 25.74 -13.37
C LEU A 679 35.57 24.52 -14.15
N PHE A 680 35.33 23.31 -13.66
CA PHE A 680 35.66 22.07 -14.36
C PHE A 680 34.96 22.00 -15.74
N LEU A 681 33.65 22.29 -15.82
CA LEU A 681 32.91 22.33 -17.07
C LEU A 681 33.51 23.36 -18.06
N ASP A 682 33.82 24.55 -17.57
CA ASP A 682 34.40 25.59 -18.40
C ASP A 682 35.79 25.20 -18.96
N TRP A 683 36.60 24.56 -18.13
CA TRP A 683 37.90 24.05 -18.56
C TRP A 683 37.81 22.86 -19.49
N MET A 684 36.89 21.92 -19.26
CA MET A 684 36.64 20.84 -20.21
C MET A 684 36.26 21.37 -21.59
N ALA A 685 35.39 22.38 -21.68
CA ALA A 685 35.01 23.01 -22.93
C ALA A 685 36.18 23.75 -23.58
N ARG A 686 37.04 24.45 -22.80
CA ARG A 686 38.18 25.23 -23.28
C ARG A 686 39.32 24.34 -23.73
N PHE A 687 39.66 23.32 -22.98
CA PHE A 687 40.84 22.49 -23.20
C PHE A 687 40.62 21.32 -24.14
N SER A 688 39.39 20.85 -24.35
CA SER A 688 39.05 19.82 -25.35
C SER A 688 39.44 20.23 -26.78
N ASN A 689 39.49 21.53 -27.08
CA ASN A 689 39.81 22.08 -28.39
C ASN A 689 41.30 22.45 -28.58
N ARG A 690 42.14 22.23 -27.58
CA ARG A 690 43.58 22.56 -27.58
C ARG A 690 44.41 21.28 -27.50
N ASN A 691 45.59 21.31 -28.10
CA ASN A 691 46.51 20.16 -28.18
C ASN A 691 47.21 19.88 -26.79
N ILE A 692 46.41 19.71 -25.75
CA ILE A 692 46.86 19.29 -24.40
C ILE A 692 46.60 17.79 -24.24
N SER A 693 46.74 17.04 -25.30
CA SER A 693 46.32 15.63 -25.44
C SER A 693 47.00 14.65 -24.49
N ALA A 694 47.97 15.07 -23.74
CA ALA A 694 48.68 14.21 -22.75
C ALA A 694 48.33 14.54 -21.28
N TRP A 695 47.50 15.52 -21.03
CA TRP A 695 47.02 15.87 -19.69
C TRP A 695 45.58 15.43 -19.51
N THR A 696 45.31 14.77 -18.37
CA THR A 696 43.97 14.29 -18.02
C THR A 696 43.37 15.19 -16.94
N PHE A 697 42.09 15.57 -17.14
CA PHE A 697 41.36 16.38 -16.19
C PHE A 697 40.42 15.47 -15.41
N TRP A 698 40.54 15.47 -14.09
CA TRP A 698 39.71 14.74 -13.18
C TRP A 698 38.96 15.67 -12.23
N LEU A 699 37.72 15.30 -11.90
CA LEU A 699 36.96 15.94 -10.85
C LEU A 699 36.94 14.98 -9.63
N TYR A 700 37.53 15.37 -8.53
CA TYR A 700 37.45 14.64 -7.28
C TYR A 700 36.18 15.06 -6.56
N GLU A 701 35.29 14.08 -6.32
CA GLU A 701 33.96 14.24 -5.74
C GLU A 701 34.00 13.89 -4.26
N ASP A 702 34.33 14.85 -3.40
CA ASP A 702 34.44 14.70 -1.94
C ASP A 702 34.23 16.07 -1.26
N GLU A 703 34.26 16.10 0.09
CA GLU A 703 34.14 17.33 0.91
C GLU A 703 35.19 18.37 0.51
N ASP A 704 36.41 17.93 0.21
CA ASP A 704 37.49 18.73 -0.33
C ASP A 704 37.59 18.58 -1.87
N SER A 705 36.46 18.71 -2.55
CA SER A 705 36.39 18.55 -4.01
C SER A 705 37.32 19.45 -4.76
N CYS A 706 38.07 18.88 -5.71
CA CYS A 706 39.02 19.60 -6.50
C CYS A 706 39.06 19.18 -7.97
N ILE A 707 39.56 20.06 -8.83
CA ILE A 707 39.94 19.71 -10.20
C ILE A 707 41.39 19.29 -10.18
N ALA A 708 41.70 18.04 -10.52
CA ALA A 708 43.08 17.57 -10.69
C ALA A 708 43.42 17.45 -12.16
N ILE A 709 44.50 18.06 -12.55
CA ILE A 709 45.07 18.04 -13.89
C ILE A 709 46.32 17.20 -13.81
N GLU A 710 46.33 16.01 -14.37
CA GLU A 710 47.38 15.03 -14.20
C GLU A 710 48.09 14.71 -15.52
N ARG A 711 49.41 14.45 -15.44
CA ARG A 711 50.17 13.85 -16.54
C ARG A 711 51.10 12.78 -15.99
N LYS A 712 51.14 11.63 -16.70
CA LYS A 712 52.09 10.54 -16.42
C LYS A 712 53.37 10.74 -17.21
N TRP A 713 54.52 10.43 -16.57
CA TRP A 713 55.81 10.52 -17.11
C TRP A 713 56.60 9.23 -16.80
N CYS A 714 57.39 8.77 -17.77
CA CYS A 714 58.32 7.66 -17.59
C CYS A 714 59.75 8.17 -17.63
N ASN A 715 60.55 7.86 -16.61
CA ASN A 715 61.95 8.25 -16.57
C ASN A 715 62.71 7.50 -17.65
N LYS A 716 63.46 8.25 -18.47
CA LYS A 716 64.21 7.72 -19.64
C LYS A 716 65.38 6.80 -19.23
N GLU A 717 65.94 6.94 -18.03
CA GLU A 717 67.11 6.18 -17.55
C GLU A 717 66.70 4.87 -16.86
N ASN A 718 65.69 4.91 -16.01
CA ASN A 718 65.34 3.78 -15.14
C ASN A 718 63.93 3.21 -15.36
N GLY A 719 63.14 3.81 -16.27
CA GLY A 719 61.76 3.34 -16.56
C GLY A 719 60.74 3.59 -15.45
N GLN A 720 61.10 4.32 -14.39
CA GLN A 720 60.17 4.62 -13.32
C GLN A 720 59.10 5.61 -13.74
N GLU A 721 57.85 5.26 -13.47
CA GLU A 721 56.70 6.15 -13.73
C GLU A 721 56.46 7.09 -12.54
N ILE A 722 56.19 8.34 -12.86
CA ILE A 722 55.75 9.37 -11.93
C ILE A 722 54.56 10.14 -12.50
N LYS A 723 53.82 10.82 -11.64
CA LYS A 723 52.69 11.70 -12.06
C LYS A 723 52.92 13.11 -11.52
N THR A 724 52.83 14.09 -12.40
CA THR A 724 52.70 15.50 -12.02
C THR A 724 51.24 15.84 -11.90
N VAL A 725 50.86 16.61 -10.90
CA VAL A 725 49.50 16.96 -10.59
C VAL A 725 49.38 18.45 -10.30
N ILE A 726 48.37 19.08 -10.91
CA ILE A 726 47.94 20.44 -10.59
C ILE A 726 46.55 20.29 -10.01
N ASP A 727 46.40 20.56 -8.71
CA ASP A 727 45.09 20.55 -8.08
C ASP A 727 44.55 21.96 -7.89
N VAL A 728 43.25 22.15 -8.08
CA VAL A 728 42.59 23.44 -7.92
C VAL A 728 41.35 23.27 -7.06
N TRP A 729 41.27 24.02 -5.94
CA TRP A 729 40.19 24.02 -4.99
C TRP A 729 39.48 25.37 -4.95
N HIS A 730 38.17 25.36 -4.75
CA HIS A 730 37.46 26.56 -4.39
C HIS A 730 37.84 27.04 -2.98
N ASN A 731 38.18 28.33 -2.84
CA ASN A 731 38.36 28.93 -1.52
C ASN A 731 37.03 29.36 -0.95
N VAL A 732 36.47 28.53 -0.06
CA VAL A 732 35.14 28.75 0.56
C VAL A 732 35.03 30.00 1.43
N ASN A 733 36.15 30.66 1.73
CA ASN A 733 36.18 31.89 2.53
C ASN A 733 36.06 33.17 1.69
N THR A 734 36.20 33.06 0.39
CA THR A 734 36.16 34.19 -0.54
C THR A 734 35.28 33.85 -1.75
N GLU A 735 34.53 34.86 -2.19
CA GLU A 735 33.56 34.64 -3.28
C GLU A 735 34.29 34.35 -4.62
N ASN A 736 33.90 33.23 -5.26
CA ASN A 736 34.36 32.81 -6.58
C ASN A 736 35.89 32.86 -6.78
N SER A 737 36.65 32.44 -5.78
CA SER A 737 38.09 32.38 -5.83
C SER A 737 38.64 30.99 -5.54
N PHE A 738 39.79 30.68 -6.13
CA PHE A 738 40.40 29.35 -6.09
C PHE A 738 41.87 29.43 -5.68
N VAL A 739 42.32 28.37 -5.06
CA VAL A 739 43.74 28.13 -4.77
C VAL A 739 44.23 26.98 -5.65
N LEU A 740 45.52 27.05 -6.02
CA LEU A 740 46.19 26.05 -6.85
C LEU A 740 47.35 25.42 -6.10
N SER A 741 47.51 24.10 -6.24
CA SER A 741 48.71 23.42 -5.81
C SER A 741 49.35 22.58 -6.91
N ILE A 742 50.68 22.45 -6.86
CA ILE A 742 51.45 21.65 -7.82
C ILE A 742 52.31 20.65 -7.04
N PHE A 743 52.27 19.37 -7.42
CA PHE A 743 53.09 18.35 -6.76
C PHE A 743 53.34 17.13 -7.68
N VAL A 744 54.24 16.27 -7.21
CA VAL A 744 54.49 14.95 -7.81
C VAL A 744 53.78 13.90 -6.94
N ARG A 745 52.78 13.21 -7.51
CA ARG A 745 52.04 12.18 -6.79
C ARG A 745 52.95 10.96 -6.51
N ASP A 746 52.80 10.34 -5.37
CA ASP A 746 53.57 9.19 -4.88
C ASP A 746 55.07 9.44 -4.63
N ASN A 747 55.50 10.68 -4.81
CA ASN A 747 56.89 11.10 -4.52
C ASN A 747 56.93 12.58 -4.07
N ARG A 748 56.15 12.90 -3.05
CA ARG A 748 55.98 14.27 -2.52
C ARG A 748 57.26 14.92 -2.06
N GLU A 749 58.18 14.12 -1.49
CA GLU A 749 59.52 14.60 -1.08
C GLU A 749 60.36 15.14 -2.24
N LYS A 750 60.18 14.61 -3.45
CA LYS A 750 60.86 15.05 -4.66
C LYS A 750 60.21 16.20 -5.41
N THR A 751 59.10 16.73 -4.94
CA THR A 751 58.42 17.83 -5.65
C THR A 751 59.32 19.05 -5.82
N CYS A 752 60.04 19.42 -4.78
CA CYS A 752 61.03 20.53 -4.82
C CYS A 752 62.18 20.30 -5.80
N GLU A 753 62.67 19.06 -5.88
CA GLU A 753 63.78 18.74 -6.81
C GLU A 753 63.35 18.75 -8.27
N LEU A 754 62.08 18.31 -8.52
CA LEU A 754 61.62 18.11 -9.87
C LEU A 754 60.95 19.34 -10.48
N ILE A 755 60.23 20.12 -9.68
CA ILE A 755 59.43 21.26 -10.17
C ILE A 755 60.17 22.56 -9.88
N GLY A 756 60.83 22.70 -8.70
CA GLY A 756 61.56 23.90 -8.30
C GLY A 756 60.73 25.19 -8.27
N PRO A 757 61.26 26.29 -7.82
CA PRO A 757 60.62 27.60 -7.97
C PRO A 757 60.66 28.02 -9.46
N VAL A 758 59.54 27.99 -10.13
CA VAL A 758 59.42 28.28 -11.56
C VAL A 758 59.06 29.74 -11.75
N GLU A 759 59.95 30.47 -12.45
CA GLU A 759 59.73 31.87 -12.83
C GLU A 759 58.51 32.01 -13.76
N GLY A 760 57.57 32.87 -13.36
CA GLY A 760 56.35 33.11 -14.16
C GLY A 760 55.11 32.39 -13.73
N LEU A 761 55.14 31.62 -12.61
CA LEU A 761 53.95 31.13 -11.90
C LEU A 761 53.44 32.19 -10.90
N PRO A 762 52.17 32.05 -10.41
CA PRO A 762 51.69 32.87 -9.30
C PRO A 762 52.64 32.73 -8.08
N PRO A 763 52.65 33.70 -7.16
CA PRO A 763 53.40 33.56 -5.94
C PRO A 763 53.04 32.27 -5.21
N MET A 764 53.97 31.35 -5.09
CA MET A 764 53.77 30.03 -4.49
C MET A 764 54.78 29.79 -3.36
N GLU A 765 54.30 29.10 -2.31
CA GLU A 765 55.14 28.62 -1.20
C GLU A 765 55.14 27.08 -1.19
N TYR A 766 56.29 26.51 -0.88
CA TYR A 766 56.40 25.08 -0.64
C TYR A 766 56.04 24.77 0.81
N ARG A 767 55.14 23.81 0.98
CA ARG A 767 54.72 23.33 2.32
C ARG A 767 55.27 21.91 2.53
N GLU A 768 56.24 21.77 3.41
CA GLU A 768 56.90 20.50 3.70
C GLU A 768 55.93 19.46 4.25
N GLU A 769 54.95 19.89 5.06
CA GLU A 769 53.96 19.01 5.69
C GLU A 769 53.14 18.17 4.69
N ASN A 770 52.93 18.68 3.48
CA ASN A 770 52.18 17.96 2.44
C ASN A 770 52.95 17.78 1.13
N GLY A 771 54.18 18.27 1.04
CA GLY A 771 55.06 18.11 -0.13
C GLY A 771 54.50 18.76 -1.40
N ARG A 772 53.88 19.93 -1.29
CA ARG A 772 53.23 20.63 -2.41
C ARG A 772 53.65 22.10 -2.44
N TYR A 773 53.71 22.66 -3.65
CA TYR A 773 53.69 24.10 -3.86
C TYR A 773 52.25 24.61 -3.87
N TRP A 774 51.99 25.64 -3.07
CA TRP A 774 50.69 26.27 -2.97
C TRP A 774 50.73 27.73 -3.37
N THR A 775 49.67 28.22 -4.04
CA THR A 775 49.53 29.66 -4.24
C THR A 775 49.40 30.38 -2.89
N THR A 776 50.08 31.54 -2.76
CA THR A 776 49.99 32.33 -1.52
C THR A 776 48.75 33.16 -1.39
N GLY A 777 47.92 33.24 -2.47
CA GLY A 777 46.64 33.93 -2.56
C GLY A 777 45.59 33.10 -3.28
N SER A 778 44.36 33.62 -3.32
CA SER A 778 43.25 33.08 -4.05
C SER A 778 42.96 33.93 -5.28
N TYR A 779 42.57 33.28 -6.39
CA TYR A 779 42.43 33.88 -7.69
C TYR A 779 41.09 33.56 -8.32
N THR A 780 40.54 34.49 -9.09
CA THR A 780 39.34 34.27 -9.88
C THR A 780 39.57 33.24 -11.00
N PRO A 781 38.53 32.63 -11.59
CA PRO A 781 38.67 31.76 -12.76
C PRO A 781 39.44 32.39 -13.93
N GLU A 782 39.20 33.67 -14.18
CA GLU A 782 39.84 34.44 -15.26
C GLU A 782 41.34 34.64 -15.05
N GLU A 783 41.77 34.87 -13.81
CA GLU A 783 43.16 34.98 -13.43
C GLU A 783 43.86 33.62 -13.39
N LEU A 784 43.14 32.58 -12.89
CA LEU A 784 43.66 31.24 -12.67
C LEU A 784 43.89 30.47 -13.97
N THR A 785 43.02 30.62 -14.94
CA THR A 785 43.08 29.85 -16.21
C THR A 785 44.42 30.07 -16.98
N PRO A 786 44.92 31.31 -17.18
CA PRO A 786 46.26 31.52 -17.76
C PRO A 786 47.40 30.91 -16.94
N TRP A 787 47.26 30.93 -15.58
CA TRP A 787 48.26 30.33 -14.68
C TRP A 787 48.34 28.81 -14.82
N VAL A 788 47.18 28.12 -14.98
CA VAL A 788 47.14 26.68 -15.23
C VAL A 788 47.76 26.35 -16.58
N GLU A 789 47.44 27.10 -17.63
CA GLU A 789 48.07 26.94 -18.94
C GLU A 789 49.59 27.10 -18.86
N LYS A 790 50.03 28.11 -18.17
CA LYS A 790 51.44 28.36 -17.93
C LYS A 790 52.14 27.29 -17.11
N SER A 791 51.50 26.80 -16.08
CA SER A 791 52.00 25.69 -15.23
C SER A 791 52.20 24.43 -16.07
N ILE A 792 51.22 24.07 -16.94
CA ILE A 792 51.31 22.94 -17.86
C ILE A 792 52.53 23.11 -18.82
N GLU A 793 52.70 24.29 -19.40
CA GLU A 793 53.82 24.58 -20.30
C GLU A 793 55.17 24.43 -19.57
N LEU A 794 55.29 24.99 -18.36
CA LEU A 794 56.56 24.98 -17.60
C LEU A 794 56.88 23.58 -17.09
N ILE A 795 55.90 22.79 -16.60
CA ILE A 795 56.08 21.41 -16.22
C ILE A 795 56.53 20.57 -17.40
N ASN A 796 55.89 20.72 -18.57
CA ASN A 796 56.28 20.01 -19.78
C ASN A 796 57.73 20.28 -20.10
N ARG A 797 58.18 21.53 -20.13
CA ARG A 797 59.56 21.93 -20.43
C ARG A 797 60.54 21.38 -19.40
N ALA A 798 60.20 21.39 -18.11
CA ALA A 798 61.09 20.89 -17.05
C ALA A 798 61.24 19.36 -17.10
N PHE A 799 60.19 18.63 -17.45
CA PHE A 799 60.20 17.18 -17.44
C PHE A 799 60.66 16.54 -18.73
N GLU A 800 60.39 17.12 -19.91
CA GLU A 800 60.75 16.53 -21.20
C GLU A 800 62.23 16.26 -21.39
N SER A 801 63.11 16.93 -20.67
CA SER A 801 64.56 16.66 -20.68
C SER A 801 64.93 15.29 -20.08
N ARG A 802 64.25 14.83 -19.04
CA ARG A 802 64.56 13.61 -18.26
C ARG A 802 63.47 12.52 -18.36
N TYR A 803 62.28 12.87 -18.77
CA TYR A 803 61.12 12.00 -18.81
C TYR A 803 60.48 11.99 -20.17
N SER A 804 59.86 10.88 -20.55
CA SER A 804 58.98 10.76 -21.73
C SER A 804 57.52 10.75 -21.27
N PRO A 805 56.64 11.47 -21.97
CA PRO A 805 55.21 11.38 -21.65
C PRO A 805 54.68 9.97 -21.90
N VAL A 806 53.88 9.47 -21.00
CA VAL A 806 53.13 8.25 -21.20
C VAL A 806 51.78 8.63 -21.77
N GLU A 807 51.41 8.07 -22.96
CA GLU A 807 50.10 8.27 -23.53
C GLU A 807 49.06 7.60 -22.60
N SER A 808 48.13 8.39 -22.11
CA SER A 808 47.00 7.85 -21.41
C SER A 808 46.06 7.18 -22.40
N THR A 809 45.94 5.84 -22.36
CA THR A 809 44.77 5.18 -22.95
C THR A 809 43.53 5.70 -22.21
N PRO A 810 42.51 6.17 -22.94
CA PRO A 810 41.23 6.52 -22.28
C PRO A 810 40.66 5.24 -21.66
N ASP A 811 40.70 5.14 -20.32
CA ASP A 811 39.90 4.16 -19.61
C ASP A 811 38.43 4.52 -19.85
N GLN A 812 37.64 3.54 -20.31
CA GLN A 812 36.22 3.58 -20.65
C GLN A 812 35.35 4.00 -19.47
#